data_0541c3010874aa39f3eb9a39cb4b050c
#
_entry.id   0541c3010874aa39f3eb9a39cb4b050c
#
_cell.length_a   1.000
_cell.length_b   1.000
_cell.length_c   1.000
_cell.angle_alpha   90.00
_cell.angle_beta   90.00
_cell.angle_gamma   90.00
#
_symmetry.space_group_name_H-M   'P 1'
#
loop_
_entity.id
_entity.type
_entity.pdbx_description
1 polymer ?
#
loop_
_entity_poly.entity_id
_entity_poly.type
_entity_poly.pdbx_seq_one_letter_code
_entity_poly.pdbx_strand_id
1 'polypeptide(L)'
;MPPDGPRLSAAQVESLRSWIAAGADWPAHWAFRPVEWPAVPPSDTEARAREGNPIDAFIAQGLTRRDLPRPPPAARAVLLRRATYSVTGLPPTEADMRDFLADESPGAWERVVDRLLASPHYGEHWARHWLDLVRYADTNSFERDGAKPHAWRYRDYVIRSFNDDKPYDRFLVEQVAGDELPNPSADALVATGWYRLGIWDDEPADPLQSRYDWLDDLVSTTGQAFLGLTINCARCHDHKIDPLPQRDYYALLAFFQNVTPMGGRQMNPAFIERTLPEEGAPVTAARDHDEEFARRRAEIRASIAAIEKRIAEHGEQALDDLARQDLANWKRLLADVDAETKRLPKALVVTEHGTKPPETFVLFRGNPHAETKPEHRVEPGFPSILGAARPEIAAVPAANSTGRRTALASWLTDPANPLVARVMANRVWQHHFGRGIVKSASNFGLLGDAPTHPELLDWLASEFVAGGWRLKRLHKLILMSEAFRAAATGNSVAAAKDPLNDAFWRFDPRRLAAEELRDSIHVASGAFNPKMFGPGVFPDIPAEVKAGQSRPGEGWGTSPPGEQARRSIYIHAKRSLLTPLLADFDLADTDTSCPVRFTTTQPTQALGMMNGSFLQSQARTFAARARREALAATAQPGPADDDTARIVRRAIESALVRPATDAEVARGVALVDRLEDTDGVSPGRALELYCLMILNTNEFAYLD
;
A
#
# COMPACT_ATOMS: atom_id res chain seq x y z
N MET A 1 13.03 -37.75 -20.89
CA MET A 1 13.79 -37.63 -22.13
C MET A 1 13.38 -36.35 -22.78
N PRO A 2 14.27 -35.39 -23.03
CA PRO A 2 13.88 -34.20 -23.76
C PRO A 2 13.52 -34.61 -25.19
N PRO A 3 12.39 -34.15 -25.74
CA PRO A 3 12.03 -34.44 -27.13
C PRO A 3 13.06 -33.88 -28.12
N ASP A 4 13.68 -32.75 -27.75
CA ASP A 4 14.68 -32.03 -28.55
C ASP A 4 15.93 -31.79 -27.72
N GLY A 5 16.94 -32.63 -27.84
CA GLY A 5 18.21 -32.45 -27.11
C GLY A 5 19.07 -33.72 -27.06
N PRO A 6 20.33 -33.62 -26.62
CA PRO A 6 21.21 -34.79 -26.47
C PRO A 6 20.65 -35.74 -25.41
N ARG A 7 20.71 -37.02 -25.68
CA ARG A 7 20.32 -38.06 -24.71
C ARG A 7 21.22 -37.96 -23.46
N LEU A 8 20.62 -38.30 -22.30
CA LEU A 8 21.37 -38.38 -21.05
C LEU A 8 22.51 -39.35 -21.20
N SER A 9 23.67 -39.01 -20.63
CA SER A 9 24.81 -39.91 -20.56
C SER A 9 24.51 -41.11 -19.64
N ALA A 10 25.22 -42.21 -19.81
CA ALA A 10 25.09 -43.40 -18.94
C ALA A 10 25.30 -43.05 -17.45
N ALA A 11 26.21 -42.15 -17.15
CA ALA A 11 26.46 -41.68 -15.77
C ALA A 11 25.27 -40.89 -15.20
N GLN A 12 24.63 -40.04 -15.99
CA GLN A 12 23.41 -39.30 -15.60
C GLN A 12 22.24 -40.26 -15.38
N VAL A 13 22.08 -41.26 -16.24
CA VAL A 13 21.04 -42.29 -16.08
C VAL A 13 21.24 -43.08 -14.81
N GLU A 14 22.50 -43.46 -14.49
CA GLU A 14 22.82 -44.23 -13.29
C GLU A 14 22.62 -43.36 -12.01
N SER A 15 22.98 -42.08 -12.05
CA SER A 15 22.69 -41.13 -10.96
C SER A 15 21.21 -41.04 -10.66
N LEU A 16 20.37 -40.90 -11.72
CA LEU A 16 18.92 -40.87 -11.56
C LEU A 16 18.37 -42.20 -11.04
N ARG A 17 18.89 -43.33 -11.52
CA ARG A 17 18.48 -44.65 -11.05
C ARG A 17 18.80 -44.84 -9.57
N SER A 18 20.02 -44.46 -9.16
CA SER A 18 20.46 -44.53 -7.77
C SER A 18 19.63 -43.62 -6.86
N TRP A 19 19.30 -42.40 -7.34
CA TRP A 19 18.44 -41.49 -6.61
C TRP A 19 17.02 -42.03 -6.44
N ILE A 20 16.41 -42.58 -7.49
CA ILE A 20 15.10 -43.24 -7.44
C ILE A 20 15.13 -44.44 -6.49
N ALA A 21 16.16 -45.28 -6.56
CA ALA A 21 16.32 -46.43 -5.68
C ALA A 21 16.50 -46.05 -4.20
N ALA A 22 17.10 -44.88 -3.93
CA ALA A 22 17.24 -44.30 -2.59
C ALA A 22 15.94 -43.65 -2.05
N GLY A 23 14.86 -43.70 -2.78
CA GLY A 23 13.55 -43.15 -2.37
C GLY A 23 13.17 -41.84 -3.06
N ALA A 24 13.99 -41.36 -4.02
CA ALA A 24 13.75 -40.13 -4.78
C ALA A 24 13.53 -38.88 -3.87
N ASP A 25 14.21 -38.84 -2.74
CA ASP A 25 14.10 -37.74 -1.80
C ASP A 25 14.46 -36.43 -2.48
N TRP A 26 13.51 -35.49 -2.45
CA TRP A 26 13.65 -34.15 -3.01
C TRP A 26 13.56 -33.14 -1.87
N PRO A 27 14.58 -32.34 -1.65
CA PRO A 27 14.57 -31.40 -0.54
C PRO A 27 13.39 -30.45 -0.70
N ALA A 28 12.62 -30.27 0.39
CA ALA A 28 11.51 -29.32 0.41
C ALA A 28 11.97 -27.94 0.00
N HIS A 29 11.17 -27.25 -0.82
CA HIS A 29 11.47 -25.89 -1.27
C HIS A 29 11.65 -24.96 -0.07
N TRP A 30 12.59 -24.02 -0.16
CA TRP A 30 12.97 -23.12 0.94
C TRP A 30 11.77 -22.39 1.58
N ALA A 31 10.79 -21.96 0.76
CA ALA A 31 9.65 -21.20 1.23
C ALA A 31 8.68 -22.02 2.11
N PHE A 32 8.61 -23.34 1.91
CA PHE A 32 7.70 -24.22 2.63
C PHE A 32 8.34 -24.92 3.84
N ARG A 33 9.62 -24.67 4.09
CA ARG A 33 10.29 -25.15 5.30
C ARG A 33 10.04 -24.20 6.48
N PRO A 34 9.96 -24.72 7.71
CA PRO A 34 9.94 -23.88 8.90
C PRO A 34 11.06 -22.83 8.87
N VAL A 35 10.78 -21.67 9.43
CA VAL A 35 11.82 -20.65 9.60
C VAL A 35 12.81 -21.13 10.65
N GLU A 36 14.06 -21.25 10.27
CA GLU A 36 15.16 -21.51 11.22
C GLU A 36 15.79 -20.17 11.61
N TRP A 37 16.18 -20.01 12.87
CA TRP A 37 16.90 -18.81 13.29
C TRP A 37 18.40 -18.99 13.07
N PRO A 38 18.97 -18.48 11.98
CA PRO A 38 20.37 -18.73 11.67
C PRO A 38 21.30 -18.02 12.66
N ALA A 39 22.41 -18.66 12.96
CA ALA A 39 23.49 -17.98 13.67
C ALA A 39 24.05 -16.86 12.81
N VAL A 40 24.32 -15.71 13.43
CA VAL A 40 24.98 -14.60 12.75
C VAL A 40 26.40 -15.03 12.34
N PRO A 41 26.80 -14.86 11.07
CA PRO A 41 28.13 -15.21 10.62
C PRO A 41 29.23 -14.49 11.44
N PRO A 42 30.39 -15.11 11.66
CA PRO A 42 31.48 -14.46 12.37
C PRO A 42 31.93 -13.20 11.63
N SER A 43 32.14 -12.12 12.38
CA SER A 43 32.64 -10.86 11.86
C SER A 43 34.12 -10.92 11.56
N ASP A 44 34.55 -10.15 10.56
CA ASP A 44 35.95 -10.07 10.12
C ASP A 44 36.88 -9.29 11.11
N THR A 45 36.31 -8.59 12.08
CA THR A 45 37.04 -7.89 13.14
C THR A 45 36.36 -8.02 14.49
N GLU A 46 37.15 -8.02 15.59
CA GLU A 46 36.63 -8.05 16.95
C GLU A 46 35.72 -6.85 17.28
N ALA A 47 36.00 -5.68 16.76
CA ALA A 47 35.19 -4.48 16.97
C ALA A 47 33.80 -4.65 16.36
N ARG A 48 33.71 -5.17 15.13
CA ARG A 48 32.43 -5.47 14.47
C ARG A 48 31.68 -6.64 15.11
N ALA A 49 32.40 -7.60 15.69
CA ALA A 49 31.76 -8.69 16.42
C ALA A 49 31.05 -8.22 17.70
N ARG A 50 31.51 -7.13 18.32
CA ARG A 50 30.94 -6.57 19.56
C ARG A 50 29.86 -5.53 19.32
N GLU A 51 29.96 -4.72 18.27
CA GLU A 51 29.13 -3.53 18.03
C GLU A 51 28.45 -3.53 16.65
N GLY A 52 28.71 -4.54 15.82
CA GLY A 52 28.24 -4.60 14.43
C GLY A 52 26.76 -4.97 14.31
N ASN A 53 26.12 -4.42 13.28
CA ASN A 53 24.77 -4.82 12.89
C ASN A 53 24.78 -6.24 12.30
N PRO A 54 23.95 -7.18 12.78
CA PRO A 54 23.92 -8.56 12.25
C PRO A 54 23.69 -8.64 10.73
N ILE A 55 22.90 -7.73 10.15
CA ILE A 55 22.70 -7.65 8.70
C ILE A 55 24.02 -7.56 7.95
N ASP A 56 24.95 -6.76 8.47
CA ASP A 56 26.25 -6.52 7.81
C ASP A 56 27.13 -7.77 7.78
N ALA A 57 27.00 -8.67 8.76
CA ALA A 57 27.70 -9.94 8.74
C ALA A 57 27.20 -10.87 7.62
N PHE A 58 25.89 -10.96 7.40
CA PHE A 58 25.31 -11.73 6.30
C PHE A 58 25.68 -11.14 4.93
N ILE A 59 25.60 -9.82 4.78
CA ILE A 59 25.98 -9.12 3.53
C ILE A 59 27.48 -9.33 3.26
N ALA A 60 28.33 -9.15 4.27
CA ALA A 60 29.76 -9.37 4.13
C ALA A 60 30.12 -10.79 3.71
N GLN A 61 29.43 -11.79 4.26
CA GLN A 61 29.60 -13.19 3.84
C GLN A 61 29.20 -13.37 2.36
N GLY A 62 28.07 -12.76 1.92
CA GLY A 62 27.64 -12.76 0.53
C GLY A 62 28.65 -12.13 -0.43
N LEU A 63 29.22 -10.97 -0.06
CA LEU A 63 30.27 -10.30 -0.80
C LEU A 63 31.54 -11.15 -0.89
N THR A 64 31.97 -11.75 0.22
CA THR A 64 33.17 -12.62 0.26
C THR A 64 33.00 -13.85 -0.62
N ARG A 65 31.84 -14.53 -0.59
CA ARG A 65 31.56 -15.69 -1.45
C ARG A 65 31.66 -15.38 -2.94
N ARG A 66 31.45 -14.12 -3.34
CA ARG A 66 31.50 -13.65 -4.74
C ARG A 66 32.78 -12.88 -5.07
N ASP A 67 33.71 -12.79 -4.14
CA ASP A 67 34.95 -12.00 -4.26
C ASP A 67 34.64 -10.56 -4.71
N LEU A 68 33.74 -9.90 -3.94
CA LEU A 68 33.31 -8.52 -4.15
C LEU A 68 33.81 -7.64 -3.02
N PRO A 69 34.19 -6.38 -3.33
CA PRO A 69 34.61 -5.41 -2.30
C PRO A 69 33.42 -4.90 -1.50
N ARG A 70 33.64 -4.52 -0.25
CA ARG A 70 32.67 -3.76 0.53
C ARG A 70 32.49 -2.37 -0.06
N PRO A 71 31.25 -1.83 -0.10
CA PRO A 71 31.00 -0.49 -0.57
C PRO A 71 31.53 0.54 0.41
N PRO A 72 32.01 1.72 -0.08
CA PRO A 72 32.28 2.84 0.80
C PRO A 72 30.96 3.43 1.36
N PRO A 73 31.00 4.16 2.49
CA PRO A 73 29.84 4.85 3.02
C PRO A 73 29.39 5.99 2.10
N ALA A 74 28.08 6.23 2.04
CA ALA A 74 27.50 7.39 1.36
C ALA A 74 27.88 8.70 2.06
N ALA A 75 27.92 9.79 1.30
CA ALA A 75 28.04 11.14 1.88
C ALA A 75 26.85 11.43 2.81
N ARG A 76 27.09 12.17 3.89
CA ARG A 76 26.10 12.43 4.94
C ARG A 76 24.80 13.07 4.39
N ALA A 77 24.93 14.04 3.48
CA ALA A 77 23.77 14.69 2.86
C ALA A 77 22.92 13.68 2.03
N VAL A 78 23.59 12.84 1.24
CA VAL A 78 22.94 11.78 0.46
C VAL A 78 22.21 10.80 1.38
N LEU A 79 22.88 10.38 2.44
CA LEU A 79 22.34 9.44 3.42
C LEU A 79 21.10 9.99 4.12
N LEU A 80 21.12 11.26 4.55
CA LEU A 80 19.94 11.88 5.18
C LEU A 80 18.77 11.98 4.19
N ARG A 81 19.03 12.42 2.96
CA ARG A 81 18.01 12.50 1.91
C ARG A 81 17.38 11.12 1.66
N ARG A 82 18.21 10.09 1.45
CA ARG A 82 17.77 8.70 1.25
C ARG A 82 16.89 8.21 2.38
N ALA A 83 17.35 8.36 3.63
CA ALA A 83 16.61 7.86 4.79
C ALA A 83 15.30 8.61 5.00
N THR A 84 15.27 9.93 4.80
CA THR A 84 14.04 10.71 4.97
C THR A 84 12.97 10.28 3.96
N TYR A 85 13.33 10.11 2.69
CA TYR A 85 12.40 9.57 1.70
C TYR A 85 11.99 8.13 2.02
N SER A 86 12.94 7.28 2.37
CA SER A 86 12.68 5.86 2.64
C SER A 86 11.76 5.63 3.84
N VAL A 87 11.74 6.56 4.81
CA VAL A 87 10.91 6.45 6.01
C VAL A 87 9.64 7.27 5.91
N THR A 88 9.70 8.48 5.34
CA THR A 88 8.57 9.43 5.35
C THR A 88 7.99 9.72 3.98
N GLY A 89 8.66 9.34 2.89
CA GLY A 89 8.28 9.67 1.52
C GLY A 89 8.35 11.17 1.18
N LEU A 90 9.10 11.95 1.99
CA LEU A 90 9.28 13.40 1.84
C LEU A 90 10.77 13.75 1.84
N PRO A 91 11.17 14.89 1.25
CA PRO A 91 12.54 15.38 1.40
C PRO A 91 12.81 15.79 2.86
N PRO A 92 14.07 15.78 3.31
CA PRO A 92 14.44 16.38 4.59
C PRO A 92 14.18 17.90 4.55
N THR A 93 14.02 18.52 5.70
CA THR A 93 14.02 19.98 5.79
C THR A 93 15.45 20.52 5.74
N GLU A 94 15.60 21.79 5.39
CA GLU A 94 16.90 22.47 5.42
C GLU A 94 17.51 22.48 6.83
N ALA A 95 16.65 22.60 7.84
CA ALA A 95 17.08 22.53 9.25
C ALA A 95 17.63 21.13 9.57
N ASP A 96 16.91 20.06 9.17
CA ASP A 96 17.39 18.68 9.36
C ASP A 96 18.75 18.44 8.70
N MET A 97 18.91 18.96 7.47
CA MET A 97 20.18 18.84 6.74
C MET A 97 21.31 19.56 7.45
N ARG A 98 21.11 20.84 7.78
CA ARG A 98 22.12 21.64 8.49
C ARG A 98 22.50 21.01 9.82
N ASP A 99 21.51 20.64 10.64
CA ASP A 99 21.72 20.13 11.98
C ASP A 99 22.44 18.79 11.95
N PHE A 100 22.06 17.90 11.02
CA PHE A 100 22.74 16.61 10.87
C PHE A 100 24.16 16.76 10.33
N LEU A 101 24.41 17.67 9.38
CA LEU A 101 25.77 17.89 8.85
C LEU A 101 26.70 18.49 9.91
N ALA A 102 26.18 19.28 10.85
CA ALA A 102 26.94 19.87 11.94
C ALA A 102 27.14 18.90 13.13
N ASP A 103 26.33 17.85 13.27
CA ASP A 103 26.42 16.92 14.39
C ASP A 103 27.39 15.76 14.08
N GLU A 104 28.65 15.91 14.51
CA GLU A 104 29.69 14.87 14.38
C GLU A 104 29.77 13.94 15.60
N SER A 105 28.86 14.06 16.56
CA SER A 105 28.91 13.29 17.81
C SER A 105 28.54 11.81 17.56
N PRO A 106 29.05 10.87 18.38
CA PRO A 106 28.64 9.47 18.32
C PRO A 106 27.10 9.35 18.43
N GLY A 107 26.52 8.46 17.63
CA GLY A 107 25.07 8.24 17.61
C GLY A 107 24.26 9.29 16.83
N ALA A 108 24.89 10.27 16.16
CA ALA A 108 24.18 11.27 15.34
C ALA A 108 23.24 10.62 14.31
N TRP A 109 23.69 9.55 13.65
CA TRP A 109 22.88 8.80 12.69
C TRP A 109 21.69 8.11 13.36
N GLU A 110 21.89 7.46 14.48
CA GLU A 110 20.81 6.80 15.23
C GLU A 110 19.72 7.77 15.65
N ARG A 111 20.10 8.98 16.14
CA ARG A 111 19.13 10.03 16.46
C ARG A 111 18.29 10.47 15.27
N VAL A 112 18.91 10.55 14.08
CA VAL A 112 18.16 10.81 12.83
C VAL A 112 17.15 9.70 12.55
N VAL A 113 17.57 8.44 12.62
CA VAL A 113 16.70 7.28 12.38
C VAL A 113 15.53 7.26 13.37
N ASP A 114 15.79 7.45 14.66
CA ASP A 114 14.76 7.47 15.70
C ASP A 114 13.74 8.60 15.47
N ARG A 115 14.23 9.81 15.12
CA ARG A 115 13.36 10.95 14.79
C ARG A 115 12.50 10.68 13.57
N LEU A 116 13.04 10.08 12.52
CA LEU A 116 12.29 9.74 11.30
C LEU A 116 11.21 8.68 11.59
N LEU A 117 11.53 7.65 12.36
CA LEU A 117 10.57 6.61 12.75
C LEU A 117 9.47 7.12 13.71
N ALA A 118 9.74 8.20 14.45
CA ALA A 118 8.76 8.89 15.28
C ALA A 118 7.89 9.89 14.51
N SER A 119 8.24 10.21 13.27
CA SER A 119 7.49 11.17 12.44
C SER A 119 6.10 10.62 12.10
N PRO A 120 5.03 11.44 12.17
CA PRO A 120 3.70 11.03 11.72
C PRO A 120 3.65 10.71 10.21
N HIS A 121 4.57 11.24 9.43
CA HIS A 121 4.70 10.97 8.00
C HIS A 121 5.21 9.56 7.69
N TYR A 122 5.77 8.84 8.68
CA TYR A 122 6.10 7.43 8.56
C TYR A 122 4.87 6.60 8.21
N GLY A 123 3.79 6.75 8.97
CA GLY A 123 2.56 6.00 8.72
C GLY A 123 1.92 6.32 7.37
N GLU A 124 1.96 7.58 6.91
CA GLU A 124 1.45 7.96 5.59
C GLU A 124 2.23 7.26 4.47
N HIS A 125 3.56 7.24 4.56
CA HIS A 125 4.41 6.61 3.55
C HIS A 125 4.23 5.08 3.53
N TRP A 126 4.35 4.44 4.68
CA TRP A 126 4.29 2.97 4.77
C TRP A 126 2.88 2.41 4.58
N ALA A 127 1.84 3.18 4.94
CA ALA A 127 0.47 2.85 4.59
C ALA A 127 0.26 2.77 3.08
N ARG A 128 0.92 3.64 2.26
CA ARG A 128 0.76 3.59 0.81
C ARG A 128 1.15 2.22 0.24
N HIS A 129 2.25 1.64 0.73
CA HIS A 129 2.68 0.30 0.31
C HIS A 129 1.66 -0.79 0.68
N TRP A 130 1.05 -0.68 1.86
CA TRP A 130 -0.02 -1.60 2.26
C TRP A 130 -1.28 -1.43 1.41
N LEU A 131 -1.66 -0.21 1.13
CA LEU A 131 -2.85 0.11 0.33
C LEU A 131 -2.76 -0.43 -1.11
N ASP A 132 -1.55 -0.52 -1.67
CA ASP A 132 -1.31 -1.18 -2.96
C ASP A 132 -1.60 -2.70 -2.90
N LEU A 133 -1.23 -3.35 -1.81
CA LEU A 133 -1.45 -4.79 -1.63
C LEU A 133 -2.95 -5.13 -1.51
N VAL A 134 -3.72 -4.27 -0.84
CA VAL A 134 -5.15 -4.50 -0.61
C VAL A 134 -6.06 -3.82 -1.63
N ARG A 135 -5.53 -3.37 -2.78
CA ARG A 135 -6.30 -2.78 -3.90
C ARG A 135 -7.13 -1.57 -3.46
N TYR A 136 -6.59 -0.71 -2.60
CA TYR A 136 -7.33 0.43 -2.08
C TYR A 136 -7.79 1.36 -3.19
N ALA A 137 -9.10 1.61 -3.24
CA ALA A 137 -9.70 2.70 -3.99
C ALA A 137 -11.00 3.15 -3.31
N ASP A 138 -11.42 4.39 -3.63
CA ASP A 138 -12.66 4.97 -3.15
C ASP A 138 -13.84 4.67 -4.09
N THR A 139 -13.64 3.85 -5.12
CA THR A 139 -14.66 3.49 -6.14
C THR A 139 -14.61 2.01 -6.54
N ASN A 140 -15.63 1.54 -7.25
CA ASN A 140 -15.89 0.13 -7.55
C ASN A 140 -15.23 -0.39 -8.82
N SER A 141 -14.78 0.46 -9.76
CA SER A 141 -14.47 0.11 -11.15
C SER A 141 -15.72 -0.15 -12.02
N PHE A 142 -15.58 -0.81 -13.16
CA PHE A 142 -16.61 -1.05 -14.17
C PHE A 142 -17.22 0.25 -14.75
N GLU A 143 -18.30 0.13 -15.54
CA GLU A 143 -18.85 1.26 -16.30
C GLU A 143 -19.31 2.43 -15.42
N ARG A 144 -19.81 2.14 -14.23
CA ARG A 144 -20.34 3.16 -13.32
C ARG A 144 -19.31 3.69 -12.38
N ASP A 145 -18.32 2.91 -12.06
CA ASP A 145 -17.27 3.23 -11.09
C ASP A 145 -17.83 3.93 -9.84
N GLY A 146 -18.87 3.31 -9.26
CA GLY A 146 -19.64 3.84 -8.13
C GLY A 146 -18.76 4.05 -6.90
N ALA A 147 -19.04 5.10 -6.12
CA ALA A 147 -18.29 5.42 -4.92
C ALA A 147 -18.42 4.34 -3.84
N LYS A 148 -17.32 4.07 -3.12
CA LYS A 148 -17.27 3.30 -1.86
C LYS A 148 -17.31 4.27 -0.68
N PRO A 149 -18.47 4.53 -0.09
CA PRO A 149 -18.55 5.49 1.00
C PRO A 149 -17.69 5.01 2.18
N HIS A 150 -17.04 5.96 2.84
CA HIS A 150 -16.21 5.70 4.02
C HIS A 150 -14.95 4.85 3.81
N ALA A 151 -14.54 4.50 2.57
CA ALA A 151 -13.29 3.77 2.30
C ALA A 151 -12.06 4.47 2.91
N TRP A 152 -12.04 5.80 2.91
CA TRP A 152 -10.98 6.62 3.51
C TRP A 152 -10.70 6.29 4.99
N ARG A 153 -11.68 5.79 5.74
CA ARG A 153 -11.49 5.40 7.15
C ARG A 153 -10.54 4.21 7.28
N TYR A 154 -10.60 3.28 6.31
CA TYR A 154 -9.65 2.17 6.25
C TYR A 154 -8.23 2.69 6.01
N ARG A 155 -8.02 3.60 5.05
CA ARG A 155 -6.71 4.25 4.84
C ARG A 155 -6.20 4.91 6.12
N ASP A 156 -7.05 5.68 6.79
CA ASP A 156 -6.69 6.38 8.01
C ASP A 156 -6.37 5.41 9.17
N TYR A 157 -7.09 4.28 9.26
CA TYR A 157 -6.76 3.19 10.19
C TYR A 157 -5.36 2.62 9.92
N VAL A 158 -5.04 2.34 8.65
CA VAL A 158 -3.72 1.81 8.28
C VAL A 158 -2.61 2.80 8.66
N ILE A 159 -2.78 4.09 8.36
CA ILE A 159 -1.82 5.15 8.74
C ILE A 159 -1.60 5.18 10.26
N ARG A 160 -2.68 5.18 11.06
CA ARG A 160 -2.56 5.15 12.53
C ARG A 160 -1.85 3.89 13.01
N SER A 161 -2.22 2.73 12.48
CA SER A 161 -1.62 1.44 12.88
C SER A 161 -0.11 1.40 12.67
N PHE A 162 0.40 1.95 11.56
CA PHE A 162 1.84 2.09 11.31
C PHE A 162 2.48 3.12 12.24
N ASN A 163 1.87 4.29 12.45
CA ASN A 163 2.40 5.31 13.34
C ASN A 163 2.53 4.83 14.78
N ASP A 164 1.55 4.07 15.25
CA ASP A 164 1.52 3.49 16.61
C ASP A 164 2.40 2.24 16.73
N ASP A 165 3.09 1.87 15.64
CA ASP A 165 3.87 0.63 15.59
C ASP A 165 3.07 -0.58 16.09
N LYS A 166 1.79 -0.68 15.63
CA LYS A 166 0.92 -1.81 16.00
C LYS A 166 1.63 -3.13 15.63
N PRO A 167 1.69 -4.13 16.53
CA PRO A 167 2.23 -5.43 16.17
C PRO A 167 1.57 -5.98 14.92
N TYR A 168 2.37 -6.45 13.96
CA TYR A 168 1.88 -6.87 12.65
C TYR A 168 0.94 -8.08 12.73
N ASP A 169 1.17 -9.00 13.66
CA ASP A 169 0.25 -10.10 13.98
C ASP A 169 -1.12 -9.56 14.40
N ARG A 170 -1.16 -8.58 15.31
CA ARG A 170 -2.40 -7.92 15.73
C ARG A 170 -3.06 -7.18 14.56
N PHE A 171 -2.28 -6.49 13.75
CA PHE A 171 -2.76 -5.81 12.54
C PHE A 171 -3.43 -6.80 11.57
N LEU A 172 -2.83 -7.99 11.34
CA LEU A 172 -3.40 -9.04 10.50
C LEU A 172 -4.70 -9.62 11.11
N VAL A 173 -4.72 -9.89 12.41
CA VAL A 173 -5.94 -10.38 13.07
C VAL A 173 -7.08 -9.39 12.90
N GLU A 174 -6.83 -8.08 13.08
CA GLU A 174 -7.85 -7.04 12.88
C GLU A 174 -8.32 -6.96 11.42
N GLN A 175 -7.43 -7.13 10.45
CA GLN A 175 -7.79 -7.18 9.03
C GLN A 175 -8.72 -8.35 8.72
N VAL A 176 -8.37 -9.55 9.16
CA VAL A 176 -9.04 -10.79 8.75
C VAL A 176 -10.31 -11.06 9.57
N ALA A 177 -10.29 -10.78 10.87
CA ALA A 177 -11.31 -11.16 11.82
C ALA A 177 -11.57 -10.10 12.91
N GLY A 178 -11.39 -8.82 12.59
CA GLY A 178 -11.50 -7.74 13.55
C GLY A 178 -12.87 -7.64 14.23
N ASP A 179 -13.93 -7.94 13.50
CA ASP A 179 -15.32 -7.98 14.00
C ASP A 179 -15.65 -9.23 14.84
N GLU A 180 -14.85 -10.30 14.71
CA GLU A 180 -14.99 -11.55 15.49
C GLU A 180 -14.26 -11.48 16.84
N LEU A 181 -13.47 -10.44 17.10
CA LEU A 181 -12.74 -10.30 18.35
C LEU A 181 -13.68 -10.17 19.56
N PRO A 182 -13.29 -10.69 20.73
CA PRO A 182 -13.97 -10.35 21.98
C PRO A 182 -13.86 -8.83 22.21
N ASN A 183 -14.98 -8.11 22.24
CA ASN A 183 -15.02 -6.64 22.41
C ASN A 183 -14.18 -5.90 21.33
N PRO A 184 -14.55 -5.99 20.04
CA PRO A 184 -13.83 -5.32 18.98
C PRO A 184 -13.81 -3.80 19.19
N SER A 185 -12.71 -3.14 18.86
CA SER A 185 -12.63 -1.67 18.81
C SER A 185 -13.22 -1.14 17.51
N ALA A 186 -13.51 0.16 17.45
CA ALA A 186 -13.87 0.82 16.19
C ALA A 186 -12.81 0.58 15.10
N ASP A 187 -11.54 0.65 15.46
CA ASP A 187 -10.43 0.37 14.54
C ASP A 187 -10.41 -1.08 14.05
N ALA A 188 -10.72 -2.05 14.91
CA ALA A 188 -10.82 -3.45 14.52
C ALA A 188 -11.97 -3.71 13.53
N LEU A 189 -13.09 -2.99 13.67
CA LEU A 189 -14.17 -3.02 12.68
C LEU A 189 -13.73 -2.38 11.35
N VAL A 190 -13.13 -1.19 11.39
CA VAL A 190 -12.63 -0.48 10.20
C VAL A 190 -11.59 -1.31 9.45
N ALA A 191 -10.73 -2.04 10.17
CA ALA A 191 -9.72 -2.92 9.60
C ALA A 191 -10.31 -3.96 8.64
N THR A 192 -11.49 -4.50 8.95
CA THR A 192 -12.17 -5.47 8.09
C THR A 192 -12.66 -4.87 6.76
N GLY A 193 -12.57 -3.56 6.60
CA GLY A 193 -12.96 -2.86 5.37
C GLY A 193 -12.20 -3.33 4.13
N TRP A 194 -11.01 -3.95 4.26
CA TRP A 194 -10.25 -4.47 3.12
C TRP A 194 -11.03 -5.50 2.29
N TYR A 195 -11.99 -6.23 2.88
CA TYR A 195 -12.92 -7.12 2.19
C TYR A 195 -13.77 -6.40 1.13
N ARG A 196 -13.92 -5.07 1.28
CA ARG A 196 -14.76 -4.21 0.44
C ARG A 196 -13.96 -3.41 -0.58
N LEU A 197 -12.63 -3.49 -0.57
CA LEU A 197 -11.77 -2.64 -1.42
C LEU A 197 -11.59 -3.18 -2.84
N GLY A 198 -11.83 -4.45 -3.12
CA GLY A 198 -11.76 -5.02 -4.46
C GLY A 198 -12.72 -4.37 -5.47
N ILE A 199 -12.56 -4.69 -6.73
CA ILE A 199 -13.49 -4.30 -7.80
C ILE A 199 -14.86 -4.93 -7.56
N TRP A 200 -15.92 -4.26 -8.01
CA TRP A 200 -17.27 -4.76 -7.85
C TRP A 200 -18.20 -4.25 -8.95
N ASP A 201 -18.79 -5.15 -9.71
CA ASP A 201 -19.88 -4.85 -10.66
C ASP A 201 -21.22 -4.80 -9.90
N ASP A 202 -21.94 -3.69 -9.97
CA ASP A 202 -23.24 -3.48 -9.33
C ASP A 202 -24.43 -4.00 -10.18
N GLU A 203 -24.19 -4.35 -11.45
CA GLU A 203 -25.16 -4.92 -12.39
C GLU A 203 -24.58 -6.11 -13.19
N PRO A 204 -24.05 -7.15 -12.52
CA PRO A 204 -23.40 -8.24 -13.21
C PRO A 204 -24.40 -9.02 -14.09
N ALA A 205 -23.99 -9.34 -15.33
CA ALA A 205 -24.78 -10.18 -16.22
C ALA A 205 -24.97 -11.59 -15.67
N ASP A 206 -24.00 -12.09 -14.90
CA ASP A 206 -24.04 -13.36 -14.19
C ASP A 206 -23.68 -13.13 -12.70
N PRO A 207 -24.69 -13.00 -11.82
CA PRO A 207 -24.46 -12.75 -10.40
C PRO A 207 -23.71 -13.87 -9.67
N LEU A 208 -23.88 -15.12 -10.09
CA LEU A 208 -23.18 -16.25 -9.48
C LEU A 208 -21.69 -16.24 -9.85
N GLN A 209 -21.38 -16.02 -11.12
CA GLN A 209 -19.99 -15.87 -11.58
C GLN A 209 -19.31 -14.67 -10.88
N SER A 210 -19.96 -13.50 -10.86
CA SER A 210 -19.47 -12.30 -10.18
C SER A 210 -19.17 -12.54 -8.70
N ARG A 211 -20.02 -13.31 -8.00
CA ARG A 211 -19.77 -13.70 -6.62
C ARG A 211 -18.48 -14.53 -6.48
N TYR A 212 -18.28 -15.52 -7.36
CA TYR A 212 -17.08 -16.36 -7.29
C TYR A 212 -15.83 -15.62 -7.75
N ASP A 213 -15.94 -14.63 -8.63
CA ASP A 213 -14.82 -13.77 -9.01
C ASP A 213 -14.40 -12.85 -7.85
N TRP A 214 -15.35 -12.33 -7.09
CA TRP A 214 -15.07 -11.60 -5.86
C TRP A 214 -14.46 -12.48 -4.76
N LEU A 215 -14.92 -13.73 -4.59
CA LEU A 215 -14.30 -14.68 -3.66
C LEU A 215 -12.87 -15.03 -4.10
N ASP A 216 -12.62 -15.17 -5.40
CA ASP A 216 -11.30 -15.38 -5.96
C ASP A 216 -10.37 -14.21 -5.67
N ASP A 217 -10.85 -12.97 -5.77
CA ASP A 217 -10.10 -11.76 -5.39
C ASP A 217 -9.69 -11.79 -3.92
N LEU A 218 -10.57 -12.21 -3.00
CA LEU A 218 -10.23 -12.34 -1.58
C LEU A 218 -9.16 -13.42 -1.34
N VAL A 219 -9.31 -14.59 -1.99
CA VAL A 219 -8.34 -15.68 -1.89
C VAL A 219 -6.99 -15.27 -2.48
N SER A 220 -7.00 -14.66 -3.67
CA SER A 220 -5.79 -14.21 -4.36
C SER A 220 -5.04 -13.13 -3.57
N THR A 221 -5.77 -12.15 -3.04
CA THR A 221 -5.20 -11.10 -2.20
C THR A 221 -4.61 -11.68 -0.91
N THR A 222 -5.32 -12.62 -0.27
CA THR A 222 -4.79 -13.31 0.93
C THR A 222 -3.50 -14.05 0.60
N GLY A 223 -3.46 -14.78 -0.53
CA GLY A 223 -2.27 -15.48 -1.00
C GLY A 223 -1.11 -14.54 -1.25
N GLN A 224 -1.32 -13.49 -2.03
CA GLN A 224 -0.26 -12.57 -2.42
C GLN A 224 0.18 -11.65 -1.27
N ALA A 225 -0.77 -11.06 -0.55
CA ALA A 225 -0.47 -10.07 0.48
C ALA A 225 0.10 -10.68 1.76
N PHE A 226 -0.38 -11.85 2.20
CA PHE A 226 0.03 -12.45 3.47
C PHE A 226 1.01 -13.61 3.30
N LEU A 227 0.80 -14.45 2.28
CA LEU A 227 1.57 -15.68 2.09
C LEU A 227 2.67 -15.59 1.04
N GLY A 228 2.66 -14.54 0.20
CA GLY A 228 3.59 -14.45 -0.94
C GLY A 228 3.39 -15.59 -1.95
N LEU A 229 2.17 -16.02 -2.19
CA LEU A 229 1.83 -17.13 -3.09
C LEU A 229 0.80 -16.70 -4.14
N THR A 230 1.01 -17.15 -5.38
CA THR A 230 0.07 -16.99 -6.50
C THR A 230 -0.85 -18.21 -6.57
N ILE A 231 -1.90 -18.24 -5.75
CA ILE A 231 -2.77 -19.42 -5.59
C ILE A 231 -3.98 -19.46 -6.54
N ASN A 232 -4.27 -18.35 -7.23
CA ASN A 232 -5.43 -18.21 -8.11
C ASN A 232 -5.43 -19.19 -9.30
N CYS A 233 -4.29 -19.66 -9.78
CA CYS A 233 -4.21 -20.69 -10.81
C CYS A 233 -4.92 -21.98 -10.40
N ALA A 234 -4.90 -22.27 -9.09
CA ALA A 234 -5.55 -23.46 -8.52
C ALA A 234 -7.08 -23.39 -8.49
N ARG A 235 -7.70 -22.27 -8.88
CA ARG A 235 -9.15 -22.15 -9.06
C ARG A 235 -9.69 -23.14 -10.10
N CYS A 236 -8.97 -23.34 -11.20
CA CYS A 236 -9.47 -24.12 -12.34
C CYS A 236 -8.91 -25.55 -12.45
N HIS A 237 -7.72 -25.79 -11.95
CA HIS A 237 -6.98 -27.06 -11.97
C HIS A 237 -5.89 -27.03 -10.90
N ASP A 238 -5.28 -28.15 -10.56
CA ASP A 238 -4.10 -28.18 -9.69
C ASP A 238 -3.06 -27.20 -10.21
N HIS A 239 -2.41 -26.43 -9.32
CA HIS A 239 -1.40 -25.46 -9.74
C HIS A 239 -0.33 -26.15 -10.57
N LYS A 240 0.04 -25.55 -11.72
CA LYS A 240 0.89 -26.21 -12.72
C LYS A 240 2.26 -26.61 -12.18
N ILE A 241 2.81 -25.82 -11.26
CA ILE A 241 4.19 -25.93 -10.78
C ILE A 241 4.24 -26.08 -9.27
N ASP A 242 3.57 -25.20 -8.53
CA ASP A 242 3.57 -25.25 -7.08
C ASP A 242 2.71 -26.44 -6.59
N PRO A 243 3.07 -27.07 -5.47
CA PRO A 243 2.32 -28.19 -4.92
C PRO A 243 1.04 -27.72 -4.20
N LEU A 244 0.17 -27.06 -4.95
CA LEU A 244 -1.11 -26.49 -4.53
C LEU A 244 -2.23 -27.14 -5.34
N PRO A 245 -2.82 -28.25 -4.84
CA PRO A 245 -3.97 -28.86 -5.47
C PRO A 245 -5.16 -27.89 -5.54
N GLN A 246 -6.02 -28.05 -6.53
CA GLN A 246 -7.27 -27.30 -6.66
C GLN A 246 -8.10 -27.38 -5.36
N ARG A 247 -8.06 -28.51 -4.67
CA ARG A 247 -8.75 -28.71 -3.39
C ARG A 247 -8.28 -27.72 -2.31
N ASP A 248 -7.00 -27.38 -2.26
CA ASP A 248 -6.44 -26.42 -1.29
C ASP A 248 -6.95 -25.00 -1.55
N TYR A 249 -7.08 -24.61 -2.82
CA TYR A 249 -7.69 -23.35 -3.19
C TYR A 249 -9.14 -23.23 -2.66
N TYR A 250 -9.98 -24.25 -2.87
CA TYR A 250 -11.36 -24.23 -2.39
C TYR A 250 -11.45 -24.39 -0.87
N ALA A 251 -10.52 -25.06 -0.24
CA ALA A 251 -10.42 -25.12 1.22
C ALA A 251 -10.09 -23.74 1.82
N LEU A 252 -9.25 -22.97 1.15
CA LEU A 252 -8.96 -21.57 1.54
C LEU A 252 -10.15 -20.66 1.23
N LEU A 253 -10.81 -20.82 0.07
CA LEU A 253 -12.03 -20.10 -0.29
C LEU A 253 -13.14 -20.33 0.74
N ALA A 254 -13.22 -21.52 1.32
CA ALA A 254 -14.25 -21.88 2.31
C ALA A 254 -14.22 -21.01 3.57
N PHE A 255 -13.09 -20.36 3.90
CA PHE A 255 -13.04 -19.38 4.98
C PHE A 255 -13.87 -18.12 4.68
N PHE A 256 -14.03 -17.76 3.40
CA PHE A 256 -14.74 -16.57 2.93
C PHE A 256 -16.14 -16.83 2.42
N GLN A 257 -16.52 -18.09 2.23
CA GLN A 257 -17.78 -18.49 1.55
C GLN A 257 -19.04 -17.89 2.20
N ASN A 258 -19.01 -17.62 3.52
CA ASN A 258 -20.15 -17.05 4.25
C ASN A 258 -20.15 -15.51 4.29
N VAL A 259 -19.09 -14.86 3.83
CA VAL A 259 -19.01 -13.40 3.78
C VAL A 259 -20.04 -12.84 2.81
N THR A 260 -20.79 -11.81 3.23
CA THR A 260 -21.78 -11.15 2.37
C THR A 260 -21.07 -10.39 1.26
N PRO A 261 -21.49 -10.50 0.00
CA PRO A 261 -20.93 -9.69 -1.10
C PRO A 261 -21.34 -8.22 -0.97
N MET A 262 -20.78 -7.34 -1.82
CA MET A 262 -21.14 -5.92 -1.85
C MET A 262 -22.63 -5.68 -2.18
N GLY A 263 -23.28 -6.59 -2.93
CA GLY A 263 -24.66 -6.44 -3.39
C GLY A 263 -24.76 -5.71 -4.73
N GLY A 264 -25.93 -5.79 -5.37
CA GLY A 264 -26.21 -5.11 -6.64
C GLY A 264 -26.76 -3.71 -6.46
N ARG A 265 -27.39 -3.16 -7.51
CA ARG A 265 -27.94 -1.79 -7.57
C ARG A 265 -28.91 -1.42 -6.43
N GLN A 266 -29.58 -2.41 -5.84
CA GLN A 266 -30.46 -2.25 -4.68
C GLN A 266 -29.80 -2.71 -3.37
N MET A 267 -28.49 -2.57 -3.30
CA MET A 267 -27.70 -2.96 -2.14
C MET A 267 -28.28 -2.42 -0.82
N ASN A 268 -28.44 -3.32 0.14
CA ASN A 268 -28.74 -2.91 1.50
C ASN A 268 -27.43 -2.45 2.19
N PRO A 269 -27.27 -1.16 2.51
CA PRO A 269 -26.07 -0.67 3.18
C PRO A 269 -25.71 -1.44 4.46
N ALA A 270 -26.67 -2.01 5.15
CA ALA A 270 -26.46 -2.82 6.36
C ALA A 270 -25.56 -4.07 6.13
N PHE A 271 -25.36 -4.51 4.88
CA PHE A 271 -24.49 -5.63 4.58
C PHE A 271 -23.01 -5.24 4.46
N ILE A 272 -22.71 -3.97 4.28
CA ILE A 272 -21.35 -3.51 4.03
C ILE A 272 -20.90 -2.37 4.96
N GLU A 273 -21.83 -1.67 5.59
CA GLU A 273 -21.56 -0.56 6.49
C GLU A 273 -22.02 -0.89 7.92
N ARG A 274 -21.26 -0.38 8.88
CA ARG A 274 -21.67 -0.37 10.31
C ARG A 274 -21.48 1.02 10.87
N THR A 275 -22.37 1.40 11.76
CA THR A 275 -22.18 2.56 12.64
C THR A 275 -21.01 2.27 13.57
N LEU A 276 -20.10 3.22 13.67
CA LEU A 276 -18.99 3.14 14.61
C LEU A 276 -19.43 3.64 15.98
N PRO A 277 -18.97 3.03 17.07
CA PRO A 277 -19.21 3.56 18.41
C PRO A 277 -18.54 4.92 18.58
N GLU A 278 -19.08 5.73 19.47
CA GLU A 278 -18.38 6.91 19.97
C GLU A 278 -17.05 6.50 20.62
N GLU A 279 -16.10 7.41 20.67
CA GLU A 279 -14.78 7.16 21.23
C GLU A 279 -14.91 6.68 22.69
N GLY A 280 -14.36 5.51 22.99
CA GLY A 280 -14.45 4.86 24.31
C GLY A 280 -15.75 4.08 24.60
N ALA A 281 -16.76 4.15 23.73
CA ALA A 281 -17.97 3.34 23.86
C ALA A 281 -17.76 1.90 23.32
N PRO A 282 -18.41 0.89 23.91
CA PRO A 282 -18.35 -0.47 23.40
C PRO A 282 -19.08 -0.57 22.04
N VAL A 283 -18.61 -1.43 21.16
CA VAL A 283 -19.21 -1.66 19.83
C VAL A 283 -20.66 -2.15 19.93
N THR A 284 -21.03 -2.82 21.03
CA THR A 284 -22.42 -3.20 21.30
C THR A 284 -23.36 -2.00 21.32
N ALA A 285 -22.92 -0.86 21.84
CA ALA A 285 -23.73 0.35 21.88
C ALA A 285 -24.07 0.85 20.46
N ALA A 286 -23.14 0.77 19.51
CA ALA A 286 -23.40 1.14 18.12
C ALA A 286 -24.35 0.15 17.43
N ARG A 287 -24.23 -1.14 17.75
CA ARG A 287 -25.15 -2.17 17.25
C ARG A 287 -26.56 -1.98 17.80
N ASP A 288 -26.69 -1.76 19.09
CA ASP A 288 -27.97 -1.52 19.75
C ASP A 288 -28.66 -0.29 19.15
N HIS A 289 -27.90 0.74 18.82
CA HIS A 289 -28.35 1.94 18.10
C HIS A 289 -28.85 1.63 16.68
N ASP A 290 -28.07 0.87 15.91
CA ASP A 290 -28.46 0.45 14.54
C ASP A 290 -29.76 -0.39 14.57
N GLU A 291 -29.91 -1.31 15.53
CA GLU A 291 -31.11 -2.12 15.72
C GLU A 291 -32.32 -1.26 16.15
N GLU A 292 -32.13 -0.30 17.03
CA GLU A 292 -33.17 0.63 17.43
C GLU A 292 -33.67 1.49 16.26
N PHE A 293 -32.74 2.06 15.49
CA PHE A 293 -33.09 2.84 14.30
C PHE A 293 -33.80 2.00 13.23
N ALA A 294 -33.36 0.76 13.03
CA ALA A 294 -34.00 -0.16 12.10
C ALA A 294 -35.44 -0.45 12.54
N ARG A 295 -35.68 -0.70 13.82
CA ARG A 295 -37.00 -0.91 14.38
C ARG A 295 -37.89 0.32 14.23
N ARG A 296 -37.42 1.50 14.66
CA ARG A 296 -38.18 2.77 14.54
C ARG A 296 -38.56 3.05 13.07
N ARG A 297 -37.63 2.82 12.16
CA ARG A 297 -37.86 3.00 10.71
C ARG A 297 -38.90 2.01 10.18
N ALA A 298 -38.86 0.75 10.61
CA ALA A 298 -39.84 -0.26 10.22
C ALA A 298 -41.26 0.08 10.72
N GLU A 299 -41.41 0.50 11.95
CA GLU A 299 -42.67 0.96 12.55
C GLU A 299 -43.27 2.15 11.80
N ILE A 300 -42.46 3.17 11.53
CA ILE A 300 -42.89 4.36 10.78
C ILE A 300 -43.31 4.00 9.36
N ARG A 301 -42.52 3.16 8.66
CA ARG A 301 -42.88 2.71 7.31
C ARG A 301 -44.15 1.88 7.27
N ALA A 302 -44.38 1.04 8.28
CA ALA A 302 -45.62 0.30 8.38
C ALA A 302 -46.84 1.23 8.55
N SER A 303 -46.70 2.28 9.36
CA SER A 303 -47.74 3.31 9.56
C SER A 303 -48.02 4.07 8.26
N ILE A 304 -46.99 4.48 7.53
CA ILE A 304 -47.13 5.13 6.22
C ILE A 304 -47.84 4.18 5.23
N ALA A 305 -47.38 2.92 5.12
CA ALA A 305 -47.91 1.94 4.19
C ALA A 305 -49.39 1.63 4.45
N ALA A 306 -49.81 1.59 5.73
CA ALA A 306 -51.21 1.39 6.10
C ALA A 306 -52.12 2.54 5.57
N ILE A 307 -51.66 3.78 5.65
CA ILE A 307 -52.41 4.93 5.14
C ILE A 307 -52.38 4.94 3.59
N GLU A 308 -51.23 4.70 2.97
CA GLU A 308 -51.07 4.64 1.51
C GLU A 308 -51.91 3.52 0.88
N LYS A 309 -52.04 2.39 1.57
CA LYS A 309 -52.96 1.32 1.16
C LYS A 309 -54.41 1.75 1.14
N ARG A 310 -54.87 2.52 2.16
CA ARG A 310 -56.22 3.09 2.17
C ARG A 310 -56.45 4.09 1.02
N ILE A 311 -55.42 4.87 0.68
CA ILE A 311 -55.47 5.76 -0.49
C ILE A 311 -55.60 4.94 -1.78
N ALA A 312 -54.86 3.87 -1.94
CA ALA A 312 -54.87 3.02 -3.13
C ALA A 312 -56.22 2.28 -3.31
N GLU A 313 -56.87 1.87 -2.22
CA GLU A 313 -58.15 1.17 -2.24
C GLU A 313 -59.36 2.07 -2.40
N HIS A 314 -59.32 3.31 -1.88
CA HIS A 314 -60.49 4.17 -1.76
C HIS A 314 -60.30 5.60 -2.32
N GLY A 315 -59.10 5.93 -2.84
CA GLY A 315 -58.72 7.25 -3.33
C GLY A 315 -58.34 8.23 -2.20
N GLU A 316 -57.69 9.33 -2.57
CA GLU A 316 -57.24 10.36 -1.59
C GLU A 316 -58.40 11.02 -0.83
N GLN A 317 -59.62 11.03 -1.43
CA GLN A 317 -60.84 11.62 -0.85
C GLN A 317 -61.36 10.81 0.36
N ALA A 318 -60.92 9.58 0.53
CA ALA A 318 -61.28 8.74 1.67
C ALA A 318 -60.45 9.00 2.95
N LEU A 319 -59.51 9.91 2.88
CA LEU A 319 -58.76 10.36 4.06
C LEU A 319 -59.46 11.60 4.68
N ASP A 320 -59.73 11.50 5.97
CA ASP A 320 -60.07 12.64 6.77
C ASP A 320 -58.82 13.52 7.02
N ASP A 321 -59.02 14.73 7.53
CA ASP A 321 -57.93 15.69 7.77
C ASP A 321 -56.91 15.15 8.78
N LEU A 322 -57.34 14.34 9.75
CA LEU A 322 -56.48 13.71 10.72
C LEU A 322 -55.52 12.69 10.06
N ALA A 323 -56.06 11.80 9.22
CA ALA A 323 -55.24 10.82 8.52
C ALA A 323 -54.26 11.47 7.52
N ARG A 324 -54.60 12.58 6.88
CA ARG A 324 -53.66 13.38 6.05
C ARG A 324 -52.54 13.98 6.91
N GLN A 325 -52.90 14.53 8.06
CA GLN A 325 -51.94 15.09 9.01
C GLN A 325 -51.00 14.01 9.57
N ASP A 326 -51.54 12.84 9.90
CA ASP A 326 -50.76 11.70 10.36
C ASP A 326 -49.77 11.21 9.28
N LEU A 327 -50.18 11.10 8.03
CA LEU A 327 -49.29 10.74 6.92
C LEU A 327 -48.13 11.75 6.77
N ALA A 328 -48.43 13.04 6.84
CA ALA A 328 -47.41 14.09 6.77
C ALA A 328 -46.45 14.01 7.96
N ASN A 329 -46.97 13.76 9.17
CA ASN A 329 -46.17 13.60 10.39
C ASN A 329 -45.27 12.38 10.31
N TRP A 330 -45.78 11.22 9.89
CA TRP A 330 -45.00 10.01 9.72
C TRP A 330 -43.90 10.18 8.65
N LYS A 331 -44.19 10.82 7.53
CA LYS A 331 -43.18 11.11 6.50
C LYS A 331 -42.09 12.03 7.02
N ARG A 332 -42.46 13.05 7.82
CA ARG A 332 -41.48 13.93 8.48
C ARG A 332 -40.63 13.13 9.50
N LEU A 333 -41.27 12.35 10.35
CA LEU A 333 -40.55 11.54 11.35
C LEU A 333 -39.61 10.53 10.70
N LEU A 334 -39.97 9.93 9.55
CA LEU A 334 -39.08 9.09 8.77
C LEU A 334 -37.85 9.86 8.26
N ALA A 335 -38.09 11.06 7.75
CA ALA A 335 -37.01 11.94 7.27
C ALA A 335 -36.06 12.35 8.43
N ASP A 336 -36.60 12.62 9.61
CA ASP A 336 -35.82 12.98 10.80
C ASP A 336 -34.95 11.78 11.27
N VAL A 337 -35.52 10.57 11.33
CA VAL A 337 -34.78 9.34 11.64
C VAL A 337 -33.70 9.06 10.61
N ASP A 338 -34.00 9.23 9.33
CA ASP A 338 -33.01 9.04 8.25
C ASP A 338 -31.89 10.09 8.32
N ALA A 339 -32.20 11.35 8.67
CA ALA A 339 -31.22 12.42 8.84
C ALA A 339 -30.32 12.16 10.07
N GLU A 340 -30.88 11.69 11.19
CA GLU A 340 -30.14 11.32 12.39
C GLU A 340 -29.18 10.17 12.09
N THR A 341 -29.63 9.11 11.44
CA THR A 341 -28.81 7.96 11.04
C THR A 341 -27.66 8.35 10.10
N LYS A 342 -27.86 9.35 9.21
CA LYS A 342 -26.82 9.85 8.30
C LYS A 342 -25.70 10.61 9.02
N ARG A 343 -25.96 11.14 10.21
CA ARG A 343 -24.95 11.89 11.00
C ARG A 343 -24.00 10.98 11.78
N LEU A 344 -24.39 9.73 12.01
CA LEU A 344 -23.56 8.77 12.73
C LEU A 344 -22.32 8.39 11.90
N PRO A 345 -21.14 8.27 12.54
CA PRO A 345 -19.95 7.82 11.87
C PRO A 345 -20.12 6.36 11.41
N LYS A 346 -19.90 6.10 10.12
CA LYS A 346 -20.00 4.76 9.52
C LYS A 346 -18.69 4.34 8.89
N ALA A 347 -18.46 3.03 8.81
CA ALA A 347 -17.34 2.44 8.10
C ALA A 347 -17.80 1.27 7.23
N LEU A 348 -17.03 1.01 6.16
CA LEU A 348 -17.10 -0.25 5.43
C LEU A 348 -16.55 -1.36 6.33
N VAL A 349 -17.30 -2.45 6.45
CA VAL A 349 -16.93 -3.60 7.29
C VAL A 349 -17.28 -4.92 6.60
N VAL A 350 -16.66 -6.00 7.06
CA VAL A 350 -17.08 -7.35 6.70
C VAL A 350 -18.35 -7.71 7.48
N THR A 351 -19.22 -8.51 6.86
CA THR A 351 -20.37 -9.16 7.51
C THR A 351 -20.54 -10.56 6.95
N GLU A 352 -21.21 -11.43 7.69
CA GLU A 352 -21.54 -12.78 7.27
C GLU A 352 -23.06 -13.01 7.24
N HIS A 353 -23.51 -14.02 6.48
CA HIS A 353 -24.92 -14.43 6.39
C HIS A 353 -25.44 -15.14 7.67
N GLY A 354 -24.65 -15.18 8.72
CA GLY A 354 -24.96 -15.80 10.00
C GLY A 354 -23.95 -16.87 10.40
N THR A 355 -24.29 -17.64 11.44
CA THR A 355 -23.37 -18.62 12.04
C THR A 355 -23.31 -19.96 11.29
N LYS A 356 -24.17 -20.18 10.29
CA LYS A 356 -24.21 -21.40 9.48
C LYS A 356 -23.74 -21.11 8.06
N PRO A 357 -22.52 -21.54 7.68
CA PRO A 357 -22.00 -21.28 6.36
C PRO A 357 -22.63 -22.22 5.33
N PRO A 358 -22.71 -21.79 4.06
CA PRO A 358 -23.02 -22.70 2.95
C PRO A 358 -21.89 -23.71 2.75
N GLU A 359 -22.21 -24.85 2.14
CA GLU A 359 -21.22 -25.84 1.73
C GLU A 359 -20.32 -25.29 0.63
N THR A 360 -19.07 -25.70 0.64
CA THR A 360 -18.09 -25.34 -0.39
C THR A 360 -17.68 -26.58 -1.19
N PHE A 361 -17.59 -26.45 -2.49
CA PHE A 361 -17.23 -27.55 -3.40
C PHE A 361 -16.08 -27.15 -4.30
N VAL A 362 -15.26 -28.12 -4.69
CA VAL A 362 -14.32 -27.96 -5.80
C VAL A 362 -15.12 -27.85 -7.09
N LEU A 363 -14.98 -26.76 -7.81
CA LEU A 363 -15.72 -26.49 -9.04
C LEU A 363 -14.95 -27.00 -10.26
N PHE A 364 -15.62 -27.71 -11.14
CA PHE A 364 -15.03 -28.19 -12.39
C PHE A 364 -14.55 -26.98 -13.23
N ARG A 365 -13.24 -26.89 -13.46
CA ARG A 365 -12.60 -25.78 -14.17
C ARG A 365 -12.96 -24.39 -13.65
N GLY A 366 -13.22 -24.26 -12.35
CA GLY A 366 -13.59 -22.99 -11.75
C GLY A 366 -14.98 -22.47 -12.09
N ASN A 367 -15.80 -23.26 -12.80
CA ASN A 367 -17.13 -22.85 -13.25
C ASN A 367 -18.17 -23.01 -12.11
N PRO A 368 -18.78 -21.94 -11.60
CA PRO A 368 -19.77 -22.02 -10.52
C PRO A 368 -21.12 -22.61 -10.95
N HIS A 369 -21.38 -22.72 -12.24
CA HIS A 369 -22.58 -23.37 -12.79
C HIS A 369 -22.40 -24.88 -13.04
N ALA A 370 -21.18 -25.41 -12.82
CA ALA A 370 -20.94 -26.83 -12.97
C ALA A 370 -21.69 -27.64 -11.89
N GLU A 371 -22.12 -28.84 -12.24
CA GLU A 371 -22.73 -29.75 -11.28
C GLU A 371 -21.77 -30.06 -10.13
N THR A 372 -22.24 -29.87 -8.91
CA THR A 372 -21.48 -30.22 -7.68
C THR A 372 -21.87 -31.63 -7.23
N LYS A 373 -20.85 -32.37 -6.75
CA LYS A 373 -21.04 -33.74 -6.23
C LYS A 373 -20.57 -33.82 -4.79
N PRO A 374 -21.16 -34.70 -3.95
CA PRO A 374 -20.78 -34.82 -2.54
C PRO A 374 -19.28 -35.07 -2.31
N GLU A 375 -18.62 -35.82 -3.19
CA GLU A 375 -17.18 -36.11 -3.12
C GLU A 375 -16.29 -34.89 -3.39
N HIS A 376 -16.83 -33.83 -4.01
CA HIS A 376 -16.14 -32.57 -4.27
C HIS A 376 -16.28 -31.57 -3.11
N ARG A 377 -17.05 -31.93 -2.07
CA ARG A 377 -17.18 -31.08 -0.89
C ARG A 377 -15.83 -30.88 -0.18
N VAL A 378 -15.59 -29.66 0.26
CA VAL A 378 -14.41 -29.28 1.03
C VAL A 378 -14.80 -28.51 2.28
N GLU A 379 -14.04 -28.71 3.35
CA GLU A 379 -14.10 -27.91 4.56
C GLU A 379 -12.98 -26.87 4.53
N PRO A 380 -13.09 -25.77 5.33
CA PRO A 380 -11.99 -24.83 5.48
C PRO A 380 -10.68 -25.52 5.83
N GLY A 381 -9.61 -25.11 5.16
CA GLY A 381 -8.28 -25.70 5.35
C GLY A 381 -7.18 -24.82 4.79
N PHE A 382 -5.96 -25.08 5.21
CA PHE A 382 -4.77 -24.38 4.78
C PHE A 382 -4.08 -25.15 3.64
N PRO A 383 -3.19 -24.51 2.85
CA PRO A 383 -2.44 -25.21 1.82
C PRO A 383 -1.71 -26.44 2.39
N SER A 384 -1.97 -27.62 1.82
CA SER A 384 -1.51 -28.91 2.34
C SER A 384 0.02 -29.02 2.42
N ILE A 385 0.73 -28.34 1.50
CA ILE A 385 2.19 -28.29 1.48
C ILE A 385 2.78 -27.67 2.76
N LEU A 386 2.04 -26.84 3.47
CA LEU A 386 2.49 -26.19 4.70
C LEU A 386 2.33 -27.07 5.94
N GLY A 387 1.77 -28.27 5.80
CA GLY A 387 1.67 -29.26 6.87
C GLY A 387 0.86 -28.84 8.10
N ALA A 388 0.06 -27.77 7.98
CA ALA A 388 -0.72 -27.24 9.08
C ALA A 388 -1.86 -28.20 9.47
N ALA A 389 -2.17 -28.27 10.76
CA ALA A 389 -3.33 -29.00 11.27
C ALA A 389 -4.64 -28.40 10.72
N ARG A 390 -5.71 -29.20 10.76
CA ARG A 390 -7.04 -28.69 10.40
C ARG A 390 -7.43 -27.54 11.32
N PRO A 391 -8.07 -26.48 10.81
CA PRO A 391 -8.50 -25.35 11.61
C PRO A 391 -9.55 -25.77 12.66
N GLU A 392 -9.36 -25.30 13.89
CA GLU A 392 -10.41 -25.35 14.90
C GLU A 392 -11.33 -24.16 14.73
N ILE A 393 -12.59 -24.40 14.39
CA ILE A 393 -13.56 -23.36 14.08
C ILE A 393 -14.69 -23.37 15.11
N ALA A 394 -14.86 -22.25 15.78
CA ALA A 394 -15.98 -22.02 16.71
C ALA A 394 -16.76 -20.78 16.23
N ALA A 395 -18.07 -20.93 16.09
CA ALA A 395 -18.92 -19.80 15.74
C ALA A 395 -18.82 -18.69 16.79
N VAL A 396 -18.90 -17.43 16.32
CA VAL A 396 -18.91 -16.22 17.15
C VAL A 396 -20.31 -15.57 17.10
N PRO A 397 -21.26 -16.02 17.94
CA PRO A 397 -22.66 -15.56 17.89
C PRO A 397 -22.81 -14.05 18.08
N ALA A 398 -21.97 -13.44 18.93
CA ALA A 398 -21.98 -12.01 19.17
C ALA A 398 -21.67 -11.18 17.91
N ALA A 399 -20.86 -11.72 16.99
CA ALA A 399 -20.57 -11.11 15.69
C ALA A 399 -21.49 -11.62 14.57
N ASN A 400 -22.43 -12.53 14.86
CA ASN A 400 -23.24 -13.26 13.88
C ASN A 400 -22.38 -13.92 12.79
N SER A 401 -21.25 -14.53 13.20
CA SER A 401 -20.23 -15.08 12.31
C SER A 401 -19.97 -16.56 12.60
N THR A 402 -19.43 -17.23 11.55
CA THR A 402 -19.04 -18.64 11.60
C THR A 402 -17.77 -18.88 12.43
N GLY A 403 -16.95 -17.85 12.70
CA GLY A 403 -15.63 -17.96 13.31
C GLY A 403 -14.53 -18.51 12.38
N ARG A 404 -14.85 -18.73 11.11
CA ARG A 404 -13.89 -19.21 10.10
C ARG A 404 -12.73 -18.24 9.93
N ARG A 405 -13.01 -16.93 9.92
CA ARG A 405 -12.00 -15.89 9.74
C ARG A 405 -11.06 -15.78 10.93
N THR A 406 -11.56 -16.00 12.16
CA THR A 406 -10.69 -16.12 13.35
C THR A 406 -9.72 -17.28 13.23
N ALA A 407 -10.16 -18.45 12.75
CA ALA A 407 -9.27 -19.59 12.55
C ALA A 407 -8.20 -19.31 11.48
N LEU A 408 -8.57 -18.63 10.37
CA LEU A 408 -7.63 -18.19 9.35
C LEU A 408 -6.62 -17.19 9.93
N ALA A 409 -7.08 -16.17 10.67
CA ALA A 409 -6.23 -15.16 11.29
C ALA A 409 -5.22 -15.77 12.27
N SER A 410 -5.68 -16.71 13.10
CA SER A 410 -4.80 -17.42 14.06
C SER A 410 -3.69 -18.19 13.36
N TRP A 411 -4.00 -18.87 12.24
CA TRP A 411 -2.99 -19.57 11.46
C TRP A 411 -2.02 -18.62 10.74
N LEU A 412 -2.49 -17.51 10.19
CA LEU A 412 -1.62 -16.53 9.54
C LEU A 412 -0.63 -15.91 10.52
N THR A 413 -1.01 -15.76 11.78
CA THR A 413 -0.19 -15.13 12.82
C THR A 413 0.54 -16.13 13.71
N ASP A 414 0.41 -17.43 13.42
CA ASP A 414 1.18 -18.47 14.11
C ASP A 414 2.68 -18.30 13.77
N PRO A 415 3.57 -18.18 14.78
CA PRO A 415 5.01 -18.13 14.55
C PRO A 415 5.58 -19.35 13.77
N ALA A 416 4.87 -20.48 13.77
CA ALA A 416 5.23 -21.65 12.98
C ALA A 416 4.88 -21.51 11.49
N ASN A 417 4.09 -20.51 11.10
CA ASN A 417 3.80 -20.25 9.68
C ASN A 417 5.08 -19.78 8.97
N PRO A 418 5.57 -20.52 7.96
CA PRO A 418 6.89 -20.24 7.38
C PRO A 418 6.90 -19.02 6.47
N LEU A 419 5.73 -18.48 6.08
CA LEU A 419 5.62 -17.48 5.02
C LEU A 419 5.44 -16.07 5.54
N VAL A 420 4.49 -15.84 6.45
CA VAL A 420 4.01 -14.49 6.79
C VAL A 420 5.12 -13.56 7.25
N ALA A 421 5.98 -14.02 8.16
CA ALA A 421 7.10 -13.21 8.66
C ALA A 421 8.16 -12.98 7.57
N ARG A 422 8.50 -14.01 6.76
CA ARG A 422 9.42 -13.86 5.62
C ARG A 422 8.92 -12.88 4.59
N VAL A 423 7.64 -12.96 4.24
CA VAL A 423 7.00 -12.09 3.25
C VAL A 423 7.05 -10.63 3.72
N MET A 424 6.74 -10.36 4.99
CA MET A 424 6.77 -8.99 5.51
C MET A 424 8.19 -8.46 5.65
N ALA A 425 9.13 -9.26 6.13
CA ALA A 425 10.55 -8.90 6.21
C ALA A 425 11.12 -8.59 4.81
N ASN A 426 10.79 -9.41 3.81
CA ASN A 426 11.18 -9.19 2.43
C ASN A 426 10.62 -7.89 1.85
N ARG A 427 9.37 -7.53 2.15
CA ARG A 427 8.76 -6.28 1.69
C ARG A 427 9.38 -5.06 2.34
N VAL A 428 9.64 -5.10 3.64
CA VAL A 428 10.35 -4.00 4.30
C VAL A 428 11.72 -3.79 3.67
N TRP A 429 12.45 -4.87 3.43
CA TRP A 429 13.72 -4.83 2.70
C TRP A 429 13.56 -4.24 1.29
N GLN A 430 12.58 -4.73 0.52
CA GLN A 430 12.28 -4.26 -0.84
C GLN A 430 12.07 -2.74 -0.91
N HIS A 431 11.28 -2.19 0.00
CA HIS A 431 10.97 -0.76 -0.03
C HIS A 431 12.16 0.11 0.38
N HIS A 432 13.12 -0.41 1.16
CA HIS A 432 14.37 0.29 1.48
C HIS A 432 15.41 0.22 0.36
N PHE A 433 15.51 -0.93 -0.33
CA PHE A 433 16.56 -1.19 -1.33
C PHE A 433 16.07 -1.19 -2.79
N GLY A 434 14.78 -0.94 -3.02
CA GLY A 434 14.16 -0.97 -4.35
C GLY A 434 13.84 -2.39 -4.85
N ARG A 435 14.34 -3.44 -4.17
CA ARG A 435 14.04 -4.85 -4.46
C ARG A 435 14.14 -5.70 -3.21
N GLY A 436 13.39 -6.79 -3.19
CA GLY A 436 13.44 -7.79 -2.11
C GLY A 436 14.71 -8.66 -2.14
N ILE A 437 15.00 -9.32 -1.03
CA ILE A 437 15.92 -10.47 -0.96
C ILE A 437 15.38 -11.57 -1.89
N VAL A 438 14.06 -11.75 -1.91
CA VAL A 438 13.31 -12.46 -2.94
C VAL A 438 12.69 -11.40 -3.85
N LYS A 439 13.10 -11.34 -5.11
CA LYS A 439 12.66 -10.31 -6.07
C LYS A 439 11.16 -10.44 -6.41
N SER A 440 10.66 -11.65 -6.51
CA SER A 440 9.25 -11.98 -6.73
C SER A 440 8.44 -11.89 -5.44
N ALA A 441 8.21 -10.67 -4.92
CA ALA A 441 7.68 -10.40 -3.58
C ALA A 441 6.30 -11.02 -3.25
N SER A 442 5.52 -11.41 -4.24
CA SER A 442 4.22 -12.12 -4.07
C SER A 442 4.21 -13.52 -4.65
N ASN A 443 5.40 -14.04 -5.01
CA ASN A 443 5.55 -15.40 -5.48
C ASN A 443 6.82 -16.02 -4.90
N PHE A 444 6.70 -16.64 -3.74
CA PHE A 444 7.74 -17.41 -3.07
C PHE A 444 7.69 -18.89 -3.48
N GLY A 445 6.77 -19.25 -4.37
CA GLY A 445 6.65 -20.60 -4.92
C GLY A 445 7.80 -20.97 -5.87
N LEU A 446 7.67 -22.15 -6.47
CA LEU A 446 8.71 -22.76 -7.33
C LEU A 446 9.05 -21.97 -8.59
N LEU A 447 8.16 -21.09 -9.05
CA LEU A 447 8.41 -20.15 -10.18
C LEU A 447 8.91 -18.78 -9.70
N GLY A 448 8.92 -18.54 -8.40
CA GLY A 448 9.48 -17.32 -7.83
C GLY A 448 11.01 -17.35 -7.84
N ASP A 449 11.59 -16.17 -7.59
CA ASP A 449 13.02 -16.04 -7.45
C ASP A 449 13.50 -16.70 -6.15
N ALA A 450 14.66 -17.33 -6.20
CA ALA A 450 15.32 -17.77 -4.99
C ALA A 450 15.86 -16.55 -4.20
N PRO A 451 15.87 -16.60 -2.86
CA PRO A 451 16.44 -15.55 -2.05
C PRO A 451 17.94 -15.39 -2.31
N THR A 452 18.39 -14.15 -2.54
CA THR A 452 19.82 -13.84 -2.74
C THR A 452 20.66 -14.11 -1.49
N HIS A 453 20.03 -13.98 -0.32
CA HIS A 453 20.60 -14.20 1.02
C HIS A 453 19.58 -14.96 1.90
N PRO A 454 19.45 -16.28 1.72
CA PRO A 454 18.42 -17.05 2.42
C PRO A 454 18.54 -16.98 3.95
N GLU A 455 19.77 -17.07 4.48
CA GLU A 455 20.00 -16.99 5.92
C GLU A 455 19.65 -15.60 6.48
N LEU A 456 19.91 -14.52 5.73
CA LEU A 456 19.50 -13.18 6.13
C LEU A 456 17.98 -13.03 6.16
N LEU A 457 17.28 -13.59 5.18
CA LEU A 457 15.82 -13.55 5.15
C LEU A 457 15.20 -14.25 6.36
N ASP A 458 15.70 -15.44 6.69
CA ASP A 458 15.23 -16.21 7.83
C ASP A 458 15.59 -15.54 9.16
N TRP A 459 16.78 -14.94 9.25
CA TRP A 459 17.17 -14.15 10.42
C TRP A 459 16.27 -12.94 10.62
N LEU A 460 16.00 -12.17 9.56
CA LEU A 460 15.10 -11.00 9.63
C LEU A 460 13.67 -11.42 10.02
N ALA A 461 13.16 -12.52 9.48
CA ALA A 461 11.85 -13.05 9.84
C ALA A 461 11.80 -13.47 11.32
N SER A 462 12.83 -14.16 11.81
CA SER A 462 12.95 -14.58 13.21
C SER A 462 13.07 -13.40 14.17
N GLU A 463 13.90 -12.40 13.84
CA GLU A 463 14.03 -11.15 14.61
C GLU A 463 12.74 -10.35 14.64
N PHE A 464 11.98 -10.33 13.54
CA PHE A 464 10.70 -9.66 13.46
C PHE A 464 9.68 -10.29 14.42
N VAL A 465 9.57 -11.62 14.41
CA VAL A 465 8.68 -12.35 15.33
C VAL A 465 9.13 -12.18 16.78
N ALA A 466 10.42 -12.42 17.09
CA ALA A 466 10.96 -12.29 18.45
C ALA A 466 10.90 -10.85 18.98
N GLY A 467 10.99 -9.87 18.09
CA GLY A 467 10.81 -8.45 18.41
C GLY A 467 9.35 -8.03 18.64
N GLY A 468 8.40 -8.97 18.71
CA GLY A 468 6.98 -8.71 18.92
C GLY A 468 6.29 -8.13 17.69
N TRP A 469 6.70 -8.55 16.50
CA TRP A 469 6.12 -8.16 15.21
C TRP A 469 6.13 -6.63 14.98
N ARG A 470 7.12 -5.91 15.54
CA ARG A 470 7.25 -4.46 15.47
C ARG A 470 7.99 -4.02 14.22
N LEU A 471 7.31 -3.31 13.33
CA LEU A 471 7.88 -2.87 12.06
C LEU A 471 8.96 -1.80 12.25
N LYS A 472 8.77 -0.83 13.15
CA LYS A 472 9.77 0.23 13.40
C LYS A 472 11.09 -0.34 13.89
N ARG A 473 11.07 -1.45 14.66
CA ARG A 473 12.30 -2.15 15.05
C ARG A 473 13.02 -2.73 13.82
N LEU A 474 12.29 -3.38 12.91
CA LEU A 474 12.86 -3.94 11.69
C LEU A 474 13.44 -2.85 10.78
N HIS A 475 12.72 -1.73 10.63
CA HIS A 475 13.23 -0.56 9.91
C HIS A 475 14.53 -0.04 10.52
N LYS A 476 14.58 0.14 11.84
CA LYS A 476 15.77 0.62 12.53
C LYS A 476 16.98 -0.30 12.28
N LEU A 477 16.79 -1.61 12.35
CA LEU A 477 17.85 -2.59 12.04
C LEU A 477 18.41 -2.40 10.63
N ILE A 478 17.54 -2.23 9.64
CA ILE A 478 17.95 -2.03 8.24
C ILE A 478 18.64 -0.68 8.05
N LEU A 479 18.06 0.40 8.55
CA LEU A 479 18.59 1.77 8.39
C LEU A 479 19.96 1.95 9.08
N MET A 480 20.22 1.20 10.15
CA MET A 480 21.49 1.21 10.86
C MET A 480 22.58 0.36 10.19
N SER A 481 22.23 -0.49 9.21
CA SER A 481 23.21 -1.35 8.53
C SER A 481 24.19 -0.58 7.63
N GLU A 482 25.39 -1.12 7.45
CA GLU A 482 26.37 -0.61 6.47
C GLU A 482 25.80 -0.72 5.04
N ALA A 483 25.03 -1.77 4.77
CA ALA A 483 24.39 -1.99 3.48
C ALA A 483 23.45 -0.82 3.08
N PHE A 484 22.62 -0.33 4.01
CA PHE A 484 21.76 0.85 3.75
C PHE A 484 22.57 2.13 3.64
N ARG A 485 23.65 2.26 4.41
CA ARG A 485 24.53 3.44 4.42
C ARG A 485 25.57 3.44 3.30
N ALA A 486 25.58 2.42 2.44
CA ALA A 486 26.51 2.29 1.33
C ALA A 486 26.33 3.41 0.29
N ALA A 487 27.41 3.81 -0.36
CA ALA A 487 27.36 4.72 -1.49
C ALA A 487 26.78 4.03 -2.73
N ALA A 488 26.15 4.83 -3.60
CA ALA A 488 25.65 4.36 -4.90
C ALA A 488 26.73 4.35 -6.01
N THR A 489 27.97 4.69 -5.65
CA THR A 489 29.08 4.80 -6.60
C THR A 489 29.39 3.47 -7.29
N GLY A 490 29.60 3.54 -8.61
CA GLY A 490 29.93 2.37 -9.41
C GLY A 490 31.34 1.84 -9.12
N ASN A 491 31.51 0.53 -9.26
CA ASN A 491 32.78 -0.18 -9.26
C ASN A 491 32.76 -1.13 -10.46
N SER A 492 33.62 -0.90 -11.44
CA SER A 492 33.61 -1.66 -12.70
C SER A 492 33.91 -3.15 -12.51
N VAL A 493 34.74 -3.51 -11.54
CA VAL A 493 35.08 -4.93 -11.23
C VAL A 493 33.86 -5.60 -10.61
N ALA A 494 33.23 -4.96 -9.63
CA ALA A 494 32.04 -5.50 -9.00
C ALA A 494 30.86 -5.58 -10.00
N ALA A 495 30.66 -4.56 -10.84
CA ALA A 495 29.64 -4.58 -11.87
C ALA A 495 29.83 -5.67 -12.94
N ALA A 496 31.07 -6.06 -13.24
CA ALA A 496 31.35 -7.18 -14.14
C ALA A 496 31.04 -8.54 -13.51
N LYS A 497 31.22 -8.70 -12.19
CA LYS A 497 30.97 -9.95 -11.45
C LYS A 497 29.50 -10.09 -11.02
N ASP A 498 28.88 -9.00 -10.64
CA ASP A 498 27.50 -8.95 -10.14
C ASP A 498 26.77 -7.72 -10.71
N PRO A 499 26.39 -7.76 -12.00
CA PRO A 499 25.78 -6.63 -12.69
C PRO A 499 24.41 -6.24 -12.11
N LEU A 500 23.70 -7.20 -11.51
CA LEU A 500 22.40 -6.98 -10.86
C LEU A 500 22.52 -6.54 -9.40
N ASN A 501 23.72 -6.39 -8.88
CA ASN A 501 24.01 -6.03 -7.49
C ASN A 501 23.34 -6.97 -6.45
N ASP A 502 23.20 -8.26 -6.77
CA ASP A 502 22.53 -9.23 -5.90
C ASP A 502 23.22 -9.42 -4.55
N ALA A 503 24.50 -9.09 -4.44
CA ALA A 503 25.27 -9.11 -3.19
C ALA A 503 25.24 -7.80 -2.41
N PHE A 504 24.55 -6.77 -2.87
CA PHE A 504 24.47 -5.44 -2.25
C PHE A 504 25.86 -4.77 -2.09
N TRP A 505 26.72 -4.87 -3.14
CA TRP A 505 28.04 -4.24 -3.16
C TRP A 505 28.02 -2.72 -3.37
N ARG A 506 26.83 -2.15 -3.59
CA ARG A 506 26.51 -0.71 -3.59
C ARG A 506 25.06 -0.50 -3.16
N PHE A 507 24.66 0.74 -2.92
CA PHE A 507 23.25 1.10 -2.92
C PHE A 507 22.77 1.31 -4.35
N ASP A 508 21.57 0.84 -4.72
CA ASP A 508 21.04 1.06 -6.05
C ASP A 508 20.24 2.38 -6.09
N PRO A 509 20.60 3.31 -7.02
CA PRO A 509 19.77 4.50 -7.23
C PRO A 509 18.36 4.13 -7.63
N ARG A 510 17.37 4.87 -7.13
CA ARG A 510 15.96 4.68 -7.52
C ARG A 510 15.29 6.00 -7.87
N ARG A 511 14.36 5.96 -8.81
CA ARG A 511 13.46 7.09 -9.07
C ARG A 511 12.49 7.22 -7.90
N LEU A 512 12.08 8.46 -7.57
CA LEU A 512 10.97 8.73 -6.65
C LEU A 512 9.68 8.09 -7.19
N ALA A 513 8.87 7.53 -6.29
CA ALA A 513 7.52 7.08 -6.63
C ALA A 513 6.64 8.28 -7.02
N ALA A 514 5.55 8.02 -7.72
CA ALA A 514 4.64 9.06 -8.21
C ALA A 514 4.18 10.01 -7.08
N GLU A 515 3.82 9.47 -5.94
CA GLU A 515 3.38 10.23 -4.77
C GLU A 515 4.54 11.00 -4.13
N GLU A 516 5.73 10.37 -3.99
CA GLU A 516 6.93 11.03 -3.48
C GLU A 516 7.32 12.24 -4.36
N LEU A 517 7.22 12.08 -5.68
CA LEU A 517 7.54 13.15 -6.64
C LEU A 517 6.55 14.31 -6.50
N ARG A 518 5.24 14.05 -6.53
CA ARG A 518 4.22 15.10 -6.39
C ARG A 518 4.32 15.83 -5.05
N ASP A 519 4.48 15.08 -3.96
CA ASP A 519 4.60 15.64 -2.62
C ASP A 519 5.86 16.49 -2.49
N SER A 520 6.99 16.07 -3.08
CA SER A 520 8.25 16.83 -3.13
C SER A 520 8.12 18.15 -3.91
N ILE A 521 7.35 18.14 -5.01
CA ILE A 521 7.05 19.37 -5.77
C ILE A 521 6.29 20.37 -4.91
N HIS A 522 5.31 19.91 -4.13
CA HIS A 522 4.60 20.78 -3.17
C HIS A 522 5.50 21.30 -2.06
N VAL A 523 6.42 20.47 -1.55
CA VAL A 523 7.40 20.92 -0.54
C VAL A 523 8.32 21.98 -1.14
N ALA A 524 8.90 21.74 -2.32
CA ALA A 524 9.80 22.68 -2.98
C ALA A 524 9.11 24.02 -3.29
N SER A 525 7.87 23.98 -3.78
CA SER A 525 7.10 25.20 -4.07
C SER A 525 6.60 25.94 -2.82
N GLY A 526 6.64 25.29 -1.64
CA GLY A 526 6.10 25.84 -0.39
C GLY A 526 4.57 25.77 -0.29
N ALA A 527 3.93 25.02 -1.15
CA ALA A 527 2.48 24.82 -1.14
C ALA A 527 2.03 23.66 -0.24
N PHE A 528 2.95 22.83 0.23
CA PHE A 528 2.65 21.60 0.97
C PHE A 528 1.75 21.82 2.17
N ASN A 529 0.66 21.03 2.23
CA ASN A 529 -0.28 21.02 3.34
C ASN A 529 -0.12 19.73 4.16
N PRO A 530 0.40 19.81 5.41
CA PRO A 530 0.66 18.65 6.26
C PRO A 530 -0.59 18.04 6.91
N LYS A 531 -1.78 18.53 6.60
CA LYS A 531 -3.04 18.03 7.18
C LYS A 531 -3.23 16.56 6.89
N MET A 532 -3.37 15.77 7.95
CA MET A 532 -3.58 14.33 7.89
C MET A 532 -5.05 13.96 8.03
N PHE A 533 -5.37 12.70 7.60
CA PHE A 533 -6.66 12.04 7.80
C PHE A 533 -7.87 12.70 7.12
N GLY A 534 -9.01 12.03 7.24
CA GLY A 534 -10.29 12.49 6.73
C GLY A 534 -10.57 12.12 5.27
N PRO A 535 -11.71 12.55 4.73
CA PRO A 535 -12.13 12.24 3.37
C PRO A 535 -11.09 12.58 2.30
N GLY A 536 -11.18 11.89 1.15
CA GLY A 536 -10.33 12.14 0.00
C GLY A 536 -10.43 13.57 -0.53
N VAL A 537 -9.33 14.08 -1.09
CA VAL A 537 -9.24 15.38 -1.74
C VAL A 537 -9.22 15.23 -3.26
N PHE A 538 -9.69 16.23 -3.98
CA PHE A 538 -9.83 16.22 -5.44
C PHE A 538 -8.93 17.30 -6.04
N PRO A 539 -7.69 16.95 -6.46
CA PRO A 539 -6.86 17.86 -7.26
C PRO A 539 -7.52 18.21 -8.58
N ASP A 540 -7.14 19.34 -9.15
CA ASP A 540 -7.61 19.74 -10.46
C ASP A 540 -7.09 18.78 -11.54
N ILE A 541 -8.01 18.30 -12.37
CA ILE A 541 -7.72 17.46 -13.54
C ILE A 541 -8.13 18.24 -14.78
N PRO A 542 -7.29 18.31 -15.84
CA PRO A 542 -7.62 18.96 -17.10
C PRO A 542 -8.95 18.48 -17.68
N ALA A 543 -9.70 19.39 -18.31
CA ALA A 543 -11.02 19.08 -18.87
C ALA A 543 -10.94 17.98 -19.94
N GLU A 544 -9.87 17.97 -20.72
CA GLU A 544 -9.60 17.00 -21.78
C GLU A 544 -9.46 15.59 -21.22
N VAL A 545 -8.82 15.43 -20.06
CA VAL A 545 -8.67 14.14 -19.38
C VAL A 545 -10.02 13.65 -18.86
N LYS A 546 -10.83 14.56 -18.27
CA LYS A 546 -12.19 14.21 -17.83
C LYS A 546 -13.09 13.84 -19.00
N ALA A 547 -12.96 14.52 -20.15
CA ALA A 547 -13.75 14.25 -21.34
C ALA A 547 -13.48 12.84 -21.94
N GLY A 548 -12.35 12.22 -21.65
CA GLY A 548 -12.03 10.86 -22.08
C GLY A 548 -12.79 9.76 -21.32
N GLN A 549 -13.52 10.09 -20.26
CA GLN A 549 -14.28 9.13 -19.48
C GLN A 549 -15.63 8.81 -20.14
N SER A 550 -16.17 7.60 -19.89
CA SER A 550 -17.52 7.21 -20.31
C SER A 550 -18.61 8.17 -19.76
N ARG A 551 -18.38 8.70 -18.57
CA ARG A 551 -19.18 9.75 -17.91
C ARG A 551 -18.26 10.87 -17.45
N PRO A 552 -18.07 11.92 -18.30
CA PRO A 552 -17.10 12.96 -18.07
C PRO A 552 -17.25 13.65 -16.70
N GLY A 553 -16.23 13.48 -15.83
CA GLY A 553 -16.15 14.11 -14.52
C GLY A 553 -17.13 13.59 -13.46
N GLU A 554 -17.98 12.58 -13.75
CA GLU A 554 -18.89 12.00 -12.75
C GLU A 554 -18.09 11.39 -11.59
N GLY A 555 -18.52 11.70 -10.36
CA GLY A 555 -17.84 11.21 -9.14
C GLY A 555 -16.50 11.88 -8.81
N TRP A 556 -16.05 12.87 -9.61
CA TRP A 556 -14.90 13.69 -9.27
C TRP A 556 -15.35 15.03 -8.68
N GLY A 557 -15.02 15.25 -7.43
CA GLY A 557 -15.38 16.48 -6.71
C GLY A 557 -14.43 17.64 -6.97
N THR A 558 -14.52 18.66 -6.14
CA THR A 558 -13.64 19.83 -6.12
C THR A 558 -13.18 20.08 -4.70
N SER A 559 -11.89 20.34 -4.52
CA SER A 559 -11.32 20.72 -3.22
C SER A 559 -10.73 22.13 -3.28
N PRO A 560 -10.74 22.89 -2.17
CA PRO A 560 -10.05 24.17 -2.10
C PRO A 560 -8.54 24.01 -2.42
N PRO A 561 -7.89 25.03 -2.98
CA PRO A 561 -6.47 24.94 -3.37
C PRO A 561 -5.54 24.45 -2.25
N GLY A 562 -5.75 24.88 -1.00
CA GLY A 562 -4.95 24.43 0.14
C GLY A 562 -5.17 22.94 0.48
N GLU A 563 -6.35 22.38 0.26
CA GLU A 563 -6.61 20.95 0.46
C GLU A 563 -6.04 20.11 -0.71
N GLN A 564 -6.00 20.64 -1.92
CA GLN A 564 -5.38 19.97 -3.07
C GLN A 564 -3.88 19.74 -2.90
N ALA A 565 -3.23 20.54 -2.05
CA ALA A 565 -1.79 20.46 -1.75
C ALA A 565 -1.46 19.46 -0.62
N ARG A 566 -2.42 18.72 -0.12
CA ARG A 566 -2.20 17.63 0.83
C ARG A 566 -1.42 16.49 0.15
N ARG A 567 -0.85 15.61 0.99
CA ARG A 567 -0.13 14.43 0.52
C ARG A 567 -0.96 13.58 -0.43
N SER A 568 -0.29 13.02 -1.40
CA SER A 568 -0.90 12.21 -2.48
C SER A 568 -1.70 11.02 -1.96
N ILE A 569 -1.37 10.47 -0.78
CA ILE A 569 -2.15 9.39 -0.15
C ILE A 569 -3.59 9.80 0.17
N TYR A 570 -3.89 11.09 0.28
CA TYR A 570 -5.23 11.61 0.54
C TYR A 570 -6.01 11.97 -0.73
N ILE A 571 -5.44 11.83 -1.91
CA ILE A 571 -6.18 12.01 -3.16
C ILE A 571 -7.26 10.94 -3.26
N HIS A 572 -8.47 11.35 -3.62
CA HIS A 572 -9.57 10.42 -3.89
C HIS A 572 -9.17 9.43 -4.99
N ALA A 573 -9.08 8.16 -4.62
CA ALA A 573 -8.63 7.10 -5.51
C ALA A 573 -9.80 6.59 -6.37
N LYS A 574 -10.04 7.26 -7.51
CA LYS A 574 -11.05 6.85 -8.49
C LYS A 574 -10.41 5.96 -9.56
N ARG A 575 -10.91 4.71 -9.69
CA ARG A 575 -10.32 3.72 -10.59
C ARG A 575 -10.35 4.12 -12.06
N SER A 576 -11.46 4.71 -12.50
CA SER A 576 -11.63 5.16 -13.89
C SER A 576 -10.96 6.50 -14.20
N LEU A 577 -10.43 7.23 -13.19
CA LEU A 577 -9.87 8.57 -13.38
C LEU A 577 -8.68 8.80 -12.44
N LEU A 578 -7.49 8.52 -12.93
CA LEU A 578 -6.26 8.78 -12.20
C LEU A 578 -5.76 10.22 -12.41
N THR A 579 -5.11 10.78 -11.39
CA THR A 579 -4.39 12.06 -11.53
C THR A 579 -3.26 11.89 -12.54
N PRO A 580 -3.15 12.72 -13.60
CA PRO A 580 -2.22 12.50 -14.72
C PRO A 580 -0.77 12.27 -14.28
N LEU A 581 -0.20 13.13 -13.41
CA LEU A 581 1.17 12.96 -12.93
C LEU A 581 1.38 11.62 -12.23
N LEU A 582 0.41 11.15 -11.44
CA LEU A 582 0.54 9.88 -10.75
C LEU A 582 0.46 8.70 -11.75
N ALA A 583 -0.41 8.79 -12.74
CA ALA A 583 -0.53 7.78 -13.79
C ALA A 583 0.73 7.71 -14.66
N ASP A 584 1.30 8.86 -15.06
CA ASP A 584 2.53 8.93 -15.85
C ASP A 584 3.73 8.31 -15.10
N PHE A 585 3.77 8.38 -13.78
CA PHE A 585 4.86 7.91 -12.93
C PHE A 585 4.58 6.56 -12.26
N ASP A 586 3.84 5.69 -12.93
CA ASP A 586 3.63 4.28 -12.54
C ASP A 586 2.90 4.10 -11.20
N LEU A 587 1.83 4.87 -10.96
CA LEU A 587 0.91 4.58 -9.85
C LEU A 587 0.43 3.13 -9.97
N ALA A 588 0.30 2.45 -8.83
CA ALA A 588 -0.23 1.09 -8.80
C ALA A 588 -1.61 1.00 -9.44
N ASP A 589 -1.85 -0.06 -10.23
CA ASP A 589 -3.19 -0.45 -10.63
C ASP A 589 -3.98 -0.82 -9.36
N THR A 590 -5.13 -0.18 -9.17
CA THR A 590 -5.97 -0.41 -8.00
C THR A 590 -7.00 -1.53 -8.18
N ASP A 591 -7.10 -2.12 -9.37
CA ASP A 591 -8.03 -3.23 -9.63
C ASP A 591 -7.49 -4.56 -9.10
N THR A 592 -6.17 -4.69 -8.98
CA THR A 592 -5.49 -5.90 -8.50
C THR A 592 -4.49 -5.59 -7.37
N SER A 593 -4.09 -6.62 -6.62
CA SER A 593 -3.01 -6.50 -5.63
C SER A 593 -1.70 -6.16 -6.34
N CYS A 594 -1.01 -5.10 -5.92
CA CYS A 594 0.26 -4.67 -6.50
C CYS A 594 1.41 -4.80 -5.47
N PRO A 595 2.15 -5.90 -5.49
CA PRO A 595 3.27 -6.12 -4.56
C PRO A 595 4.56 -5.40 -4.95
N VAL A 596 4.72 -5.11 -6.24
CA VAL A 596 5.87 -4.42 -6.83
C VAL A 596 5.37 -3.49 -7.91
N ARG A 597 5.65 -2.21 -7.78
CA ARG A 597 5.43 -1.25 -8.86
C ARG A 597 6.57 -1.34 -9.86
N PHE A 598 6.24 -1.39 -11.14
CA PHE A 598 7.24 -1.25 -12.18
C PHE A 598 7.71 0.21 -12.25
N THR A 599 8.98 0.41 -12.56
CA THR A 599 9.52 1.75 -12.83
C THR A 599 9.83 1.81 -14.31
N THR A 600 9.02 2.56 -15.06
CA THR A 600 9.18 2.75 -16.48
C THR A 600 9.91 4.06 -16.78
N THR A 601 10.50 4.17 -17.97
CA THR A 601 11.01 5.43 -18.52
C THR A 601 10.30 5.68 -19.84
N GLN A 602 9.36 6.64 -19.84
CA GLN A 602 8.51 6.93 -20.98
C GLN A 602 8.56 8.41 -21.35
N PRO A 603 8.45 8.76 -22.65
CA PRO A 603 8.41 10.16 -23.09
C PRO A 603 7.31 10.99 -22.44
N THR A 604 6.17 10.38 -22.10
CA THR A 604 5.03 11.03 -21.43
C THR A 604 5.41 11.60 -20.07
N GLN A 605 6.32 10.96 -19.34
CA GLN A 605 6.85 11.45 -18.05
C GLN A 605 7.56 12.79 -18.23
N ALA A 606 8.51 12.88 -19.18
CA ALA A 606 9.21 14.12 -19.48
C ALA A 606 8.26 15.21 -20.01
N LEU A 607 7.34 14.85 -20.91
CA LEU A 607 6.34 15.78 -21.45
C LEU A 607 5.40 16.29 -20.36
N GLY A 608 4.93 15.44 -19.47
CA GLY A 608 4.09 15.80 -18.33
C GLY A 608 4.81 16.71 -17.33
N MET A 609 6.09 16.43 -17.04
CA MET A 609 6.93 17.26 -16.18
C MET A 609 7.23 18.64 -16.79
N MET A 610 7.37 18.75 -18.10
CA MET A 610 7.67 20.03 -18.77
C MET A 610 6.40 20.84 -19.06
N ASN A 611 5.33 20.20 -19.53
CA ASN A 611 4.17 20.88 -20.10
C ASN A 611 2.91 20.78 -19.23
N GLY A 612 2.87 19.89 -18.23
CA GLY A 612 1.70 19.69 -17.38
C GLY A 612 1.28 20.95 -16.64
N SER A 613 -0.01 21.26 -16.62
CA SER A 613 -0.57 22.44 -15.95
C SER A 613 -0.21 22.49 -14.46
N PHE A 614 -0.18 21.34 -13.80
CA PHE A 614 0.24 21.22 -12.41
C PHE A 614 1.69 21.69 -12.22
N LEU A 615 2.64 21.18 -13.02
CA LEU A 615 4.05 21.54 -12.92
C LEU A 615 4.29 23.02 -13.23
N GLN A 616 3.63 23.56 -14.26
CA GLN A 616 3.71 24.97 -14.62
C GLN A 616 3.18 25.88 -13.48
N SER A 617 2.10 25.47 -12.82
CA SER A 617 1.56 26.19 -11.68
C SER A 617 2.50 26.12 -10.47
N GLN A 618 3.07 24.94 -10.17
CA GLN A 618 3.99 24.77 -9.05
C GLN A 618 5.32 25.48 -9.29
N ALA A 619 5.84 25.50 -10.52
CA ALA A 619 7.06 26.27 -10.87
C ALA A 619 6.87 27.77 -10.65
N ARG A 620 5.70 28.30 -10.99
CA ARG A 620 5.34 29.72 -10.70
C ARG A 620 5.33 29.98 -9.21
N THR A 621 4.67 29.12 -8.42
CA THR A 621 4.62 29.24 -6.95
C THR A 621 6.01 29.14 -6.35
N PHE A 622 6.85 28.24 -6.88
CA PHE A 622 8.22 28.04 -6.44
C PHE A 622 9.11 29.26 -6.73
N ALA A 623 9.03 29.84 -7.92
CA ALA A 623 9.76 31.06 -8.28
C ALA A 623 9.38 32.23 -7.35
N ALA A 624 8.09 32.40 -7.07
CA ALA A 624 7.60 33.41 -6.13
C ALA A 624 8.12 33.18 -4.70
N ARG A 625 8.18 31.92 -4.23
CA ARG A 625 8.77 31.56 -2.94
C ARG A 625 10.27 31.87 -2.90
N ALA A 626 11.03 31.37 -3.86
CA ALA A 626 12.49 31.56 -3.91
C ALA A 626 12.85 33.05 -3.92
N ARG A 627 12.14 33.87 -4.71
CA ARG A 627 12.32 35.32 -4.75
C ARG A 627 12.03 35.96 -3.39
N ARG A 628 10.88 35.65 -2.79
CA ARG A 628 10.48 36.20 -1.49
C ARG A 628 11.51 35.87 -0.41
N GLU A 629 11.95 34.63 -0.33
CA GLU A 629 12.88 34.14 0.70
C GLU A 629 14.31 34.69 0.48
N ALA A 630 14.78 34.76 -0.76
CA ALA A 630 16.09 35.34 -1.10
C ALA A 630 16.16 36.83 -0.75
N LEU A 631 15.09 37.59 -1.00
CA LEU A 631 15.03 39.01 -0.71
C LEU A 631 14.81 39.33 0.78
N ALA A 632 14.08 38.45 1.51
CA ALA A 632 13.87 38.64 2.95
C ALA A 632 15.13 38.36 3.79
N ALA A 633 16.07 37.54 3.31
CA ALA A 633 17.33 37.24 4.01
C ALA A 633 18.32 38.39 4.02
N THR A 634 18.10 39.49 3.30
CA THR A 634 18.98 40.67 3.22
C THR A 634 18.50 41.78 4.15
N ALA A 635 18.94 41.73 5.41
CA ALA A 635 18.79 42.84 6.38
C ALA A 635 19.80 43.97 6.16
N GLN A 636 20.78 43.83 5.26
CA GLN A 636 21.74 44.88 4.85
C GLN A 636 21.92 44.85 3.33
N PRO A 637 21.72 45.96 2.59
CA PRO A 637 22.07 46.02 1.19
C PRO A 637 23.61 46.01 1.09
N GLY A 638 24.16 44.85 0.72
CA GLY A 638 25.49 44.81 0.09
C GLY A 638 25.43 45.48 -1.29
N PRO A 639 26.53 45.71 -2.00
CA PRO A 639 26.49 46.17 -3.38
C PRO A 639 25.52 45.29 -4.15
N ALA A 640 24.84 45.88 -5.13
CA ALA A 640 23.75 45.28 -5.90
C ALA A 640 24.16 44.00 -6.66
N ASP A 641 24.86 43.10 -5.98
CA ASP A 641 25.21 41.78 -6.44
C ASP A 641 23.93 40.96 -6.54
N ASP A 642 23.43 41.07 -7.73
CA ASP A 642 22.63 40.13 -8.44
C ASP A 642 21.55 39.43 -7.61
N ASP A 643 20.41 40.11 -7.47
CA ASP A 643 19.19 39.51 -6.91
C ASP A 643 18.91 38.15 -7.57
N THR A 644 19.24 38.00 -8.86
CA THR A 644 19.08 36.75 -9.62
C THR A 644 19.97 35.64 -9.06
N ALA A 645 21.23 35.92 -8.72
CA ALA A 645 22.13 34.92 -8.13
C ALA A 645 21.60 34.40 -6.78
N ARG A 646 21.08 35.32 -5.94
CA ARG A 646 20.48 34.95 -4.66
C ARG A 646 19.23 34.11 -4.82
N ILE A 647 18.35 34.46 -5.77
CA ILE A 647 17.14 33.73 -6.05
C ILE A 647 17.46 32.35 -6.61
N VAL A 648 18.41 32.27 -7.55
CA VAL A 648 18.90 31.01 -8.13
C VAL A 648 19.48 30.10 -7.05
N ARG A 649 20.34 30.61 -6.18
CA ARG A 649 20.88 29.88 -5.02
C ARG A 649 19.77 29.36 -4.15
N ARG A 650 18.82 30.20 -3.79
CA ARG A 650 17.68 29.82 -2.94
C ARG A 650 16.81 28.73 -3.57
N ALA A 651 16.58 28.80 -4.88
CA ALA A 651 15.83 27.79 -5.60
C ALA A 651 16.55 26.41 -5.56
N ILE A 652 17.85 26.36 -5.79
CA ILE A 652 18.63 25.11 -5.70
C ILE A 652 18.53 24.54 -4.28
N GLU A 653 18.78 25.34 -3.27
CA GLU A 653 18.79 24.90 -1.87
C GLU A 653 17.42 24.40 -1.40
N SER A 654 16.34 25.06 -1.81
CA SER A 654 14.98 24.65 -1.44
C SER A 654 14.53 23.36 -2.11
N ALA A 655 14.93 23.11 -3.35
CA ALA A 655 14.50 21.93 -4.10
C ALA A 655 15.38 20.70 -3.78
N LEU A 656 16.71 20.88 -3.73
CA LEU A 656 17.66 19.78 -3.60
C LEU A 656 18.10 19.55 -2.15
N VAL A 657 17.74 20.45 -1.25
CA VAL A 657 18.02 20.41 0.21
C VAL A 657 19.51 20.17 0.49
N ARG A 658 20.37 20.89 -0.23
CA ARG A 658 21.81 20.95 -0.02
C ARG A 658 22.33 22.33 -0.39
N PRO A 659 23.52 22.71 0.10
CA PRO A 659 24.13 23.96 -0.35
C PRO A 659 24.33 23.98 -1.87
N ALA A 660 24.02 25.13 -2.48
CA ALA A 660 24.32 25.39 -3.88
C ALA A 660 25.79 25.71 -4.06
N THR A 661 26.43 25.16 -5.08
CA THR A 661 27.79 25.54 -5.47
C THR A 661 27.79 26.84 -6.29
N ASP A 662 28.86 27.63 -6.23
CA ASP A 662 28.96 28.85 -7.02
C ASP A 662 28.89 28.59 -8.54
N ALA A 663 29.42 27.47 -8.99
CA ALA A 663 29.31 27.05 -10.37
C ALA A 663 27.86 26.75 -10.81
N GLU A 664 27.03 26.17 -9.94
CA GLU A 664 25.60 25.95 -10.19
C GLU A 664 24.85 27.28 -10.25
N VAL A 665 25.13 28.17 -9.31
CA VAL A 665 24.54 29.51 -9.29
C VAL A 665 24.89 30.28 -10.56
N ALA A 666 26.17 30.29 -10.96
CA ALA A 666 26.59 30.97 -12.18
C ALA A 666 25.92 30.42 -13.44
N ARG A 667 25.75 29.08 -13.56
CA ARG A 667 25.01 28.47 -14.68
C ARG A 667 23.53 28.83 -14.64
N GLY A 668 22.93 28.89 -13.45
CA GLY A 668 21.52 29.27 -13.29
C GLY A 668 21.27 30.72 -13.68
N VAL A 669 22.13 31.66 -13.27
CA VAL A 669 22.06 33.06 -13.67
C VAL A 669 22.20 33.18 -15.19
N ALA A 670 23.23 32.56 -15.79
CA ALA A 670 23.42 32.59 -17.23
C ALA A 670 22.22 32.04 -18.03
N LEU A 671 21.48 31.06 -17.49
CA LEU A 671 20.27 30.58 -18.11
C LEU A 671 19.13 31.61 -18.04
N VAL A 672 18.93 32.25 -16.86
CA VAL A 672 17.91 33.29 -16.68
C VAL A 672 18.19 34.46 -17.60
N ASP A 673 19.43 34.99 -17.63
CA ASP A 673 19.84 36.10 -18.50
C ASP A 673 19.64 35.75 -19.99
N ARG A 674 19.99 34.54 -20.41
CA ARG A 674 19.75 34.10 -21.78
C ARG A 674 18.26 34.09 -22.15
N LEU A 675 17.40 33.60 -21.27
CA LEU A 675 15.95 33.59 -21.49
C LEU A 675 15.40 35.01 -21.65
N GLU A 676 15.92 35.97 -20.87
CA GLU A 676 15.51 37.37 -20.93
C GLU A 676 16.07 38.08 -22.18
N ASP A 677 17.37 38.01 -22.38
CA ASP A 677 18.07 38.81 -23.40
C ASP A 677 17.94 38.24 -24.81
N THR A 678 18.00 36.91 -24.96
CA THR A 678 18.03 36.23 -26.23
C THR A 678 16.64 35.77 -26.67
N ASP A 679 15.87 35.17 -25.76
CA ASP A 679 14.59 34.57 -26.06
C ASP A 679 13.42 35.52 -25.77
N GLY A 680 13.69 36.74 -25.25
CA GLY A 680 12.69 37.80 -25.00
C GLY A 680 11.63 37.43 -23.95
N VAL A 681 11.99 36.53 -23.05
CA VAL A 681 11.09 36.10 -21.97
C VAL A 681 11.09 37.15 -20.85
N SER A 682 9.94 37.45 -20.26
CA SER A 682 9.89 38.40 -19.13
C SER A 682 10.65 37.84 -17.91
N PRO A 683 11.30 38.71 -17.07
CA PRO A 683 12.10 38.28 -15.92
C PRO A 683 11.36 37.33 -14.96
N GLY A 684 10.08 37.60 -14.71
CA GLY A 684 9.28 36.70 -13.88
C GLY A 684 9.12 35.30 -14.50
N ARG A 685 8.89 35.25 -15.81
CA ARG A 685 8.73 33.98 -16.54
C ARG A 685 10.05 33.23 -16.69
N ALA A 686 11.18 33.93 -16.86
CA ALA A 686 12.51 33.32 -16.90
C ALA A 686 12.81 32.59 -15.59
N LEU A 687 12.53 33.17 -14.45
CA LEU A 687 12.63 32.49 -13.13
C LEU A 687 11.67 31.31 -12.98
N GLU A 688 10.43 31.43 -13.47
CA GLU A 688 9.49 30.29 -13.48
C GLU A 688 10.05 29.12 -14.29
N LEU A 689 10.60 29.36 -15.47
CA LEU A 689 11.21 28.34 -16.33
C LEU A 689 12.47 27.74 -15.69
N TYR A 690 13.28 28.57 -15.02
CA TYR A 690 14.41 28.09 -14.24
C TYR A 690 13.97 27.14 -13.11
N CYS A 691 12.95 27.52 -12.34
CA CYS A 691 12.40 26.66 -11.30
C CYS A 691 11.78 25.36 -11.86
N LEU A 692 11.11 25.45 -13.01
CA LEU A 692 10.62 24.27 -13.73
C LEU A 692 11.78 23.35 -14.13
N MET A 693 12.88 23.88 -14.63
CA MET A 693 14.07 23.10 -14.97
C MET A 693 14.63 22.36 -13.75
N ILE A 694 14.75 23.01 -12.58
CA ILE A 694 15.23 22.35 -11.35
C ILE A 694 14.33 21.15 -10.99
N LEU A 695 13.00 21.31 -11.03
CA LEU A 695 12.05 20.23 -10.74
C LEU A 695 12.14 19.06 -11.74
N ASN A 696 12.77 19.28 -12.91
CA ASN A 696 12.99 18.27 -13.95
C ASN A 696 14.42 17.67 -13.90
N THR A 697 15.24 18.02 -12.94
CA THR A 697 16.58 17.44 -12.81
C THR A 697 16.52 16.01 -12.26
N ASN A 698 17.48 15.17 -12.67
CA ASN A 698 17.62 13.84 -12.10
C ASN A 698 17.87 13.89 -10.60
N GLU A 699 18.63 14.83 -10.09
CA GLU A 699 18.89 14.98 -8.66
C GLU A 699 17.60 15.25 -7.87
N PHE A 700 16.61 15.94 -8.46
CA PHE A 700 15.31 16.13 -7.82
C PHE A 700 14.50 14.84 -7.80
N ALA A 701 14.48 14.10 -8.93
CA ALA A 701 13.59 12.97 -9.16
C ALA A 701 14.15 11.58 -8.75
N TYR A 702 15.44 11.49 -8.39
CA TYR A 702 16.10 10.23 -8.04
C TYR A 702 16.75 10.31 -6.65
N LEU A 703 16.90 9.14 -6.04
CA LEU A 703 17.68 8.93 -4.82
C LEU A 703 18.90 8.06 -5.13
N ASP A 704 20.03 8.49 -4.59
CA ASP A 704 21.30 7.77 -4.68
C ASP A 704 21.49 6.86 -3.47
#